data_1f4ee33edca6d3d2fac0dd6a4a1416a2
#
_entry.id   1f4ee33edca6d3d2fac0dd6a4a1416a2
#
_cell.length_a   1.000
_cell.length_b   1.000
_cell.length_c   1.000
_cell.angle_alpha   90.00
_cell.angle_beta   90.00
_cell.angle_gamma   90.00
#
_symmetry.space_group_name_H-M   'P 1'
#
loop_
_entity.id
_entity.type
_entity.pdbx_description
1 polymer ?
#
loop_
_entity_poly.entity_id
_entity_poly.type
_entity_poly.pdbx_seq_one_letter_code
_entity_poly.pdbx_strand_id
1 'polypeptide(L)'
;MPPNTTASSGHKPGKSGRKKGRKARLLVLVLVMAIIGGIAYGAYWSVSTVRASLPQTTGSITLDGLSGPVDVKRDSYGIPQIYASSDADLFMAQGYVQAQDRFYEMDVRRHMTSGRLSEMFGKSQVKDDEFLRTLGWDRVAEKEYDTTLSASTKKYLQAYAKGVNAYLQGKDGKDISLEYAALGFTNDYKPEKWTPVDSVSWLKAMAWDLRGNMQDEIDRALMTTRLGPQQIADLYPDYPYSRNEPIVTQGEYDEYTKTFNGGDGSTGSSTSGTTGSTSSSSGSALTSQLAGLSNVLDDLPTAVGVNGQGIGSNSWVVGGEHTITGKPLLANDPHLEASLPSVWYQMGLHCRTVSSKCQYDVTGYTFAGMPGVVIGHNQDIAWGMTNSGVDTTDLYLEKLSGDGYLNDGTTKPFTSRTETIKVAGGASKKIVVRETNNGPLLSDRNDELVKVGKKATVDTAAPDRGDGYAISLRWTAEDPGTTMDAVFALDKASDWSEFRAASTKFDVPSQNLVYADTKNNIGYTLPGKIPMRGKGDGSLPVPGWDSKYDWTGYIPQAALPYEYNPKRGYIVTANQAVIDKDKYPYTLTTDWGYGTRSQRITDLIQSKIDGGGKISTDDMRQMQLDDSSEIAKLLVPKLLKIDEPDPDVRQAQKLLEGWDYTQDADSAAAAYFNSVWRNILKLAFGNKLPKELRVKGQCLFVSPVDTTGPADETNQKVRECGERDADQAQPDGGDRWFEVVRKLMDDPTSDWWTTPKSGTRPGASNMNQLFKRAMIDARWELTAKLGKDIDTWSWGRLHRLFLKNQTLGTEGPAIVQYILNRGPWKLSGGEATVNATGWNAAGGYGVVWVPSMRMVVNLDNFDKSKWINLTGASGHAFSAHYTDQTGKWVNGELLPWSFSSKAVDNSTSDTLVLKP
;
A
#
# COMPACT_ATOMS: atom_id res chain seq x y z
N MET A 1 79.46 -25.31 -17.55
CA MET A 1 80.43 -25.90 -18.46
C MET A 1 79.64 -26.69 -19.52
N PRO A 2 79.89 -26.40 -20.80
CA PRO A 2 79.35 -27.19 -21.95
C PRO A 2 80.30 -28.36 -22.25
N PRO A 3 80.07 -29.19 -23.26
CA PRO A 3 79.82 -28.81 -24.65
C PRO A 3 78.98 -29.80 -25.49
N ASN A 4 78.42 -29.21 -26.64
CA ASN A 4 78.68 -29.64 -28.04
C ASN A 4 78.37 -31.07 -28.44
N THR A 5 77.77 -31.37 -29.52
CA THR A 5 78.01 -31.06 -30.95
C THR A 5 76.91 -31.65 -31.86
N THR A 6 76.55 -30.86 -32.83
CA THR A 6 76.29 -31.16 -34.29
C THR A 6 75.66 -32.41 -34.81
N ALA A 7 74.62 -32.33 -35.62
CA ALA A 7 74.75 -32.70 -37.05
C ALA A 7 73.52 -32.22 -37.86
N SER A 8 73.78 -31.61 -38.97
CA SER A 8 72.90 -31.14 -40.05
C SER A 8 72.26 -32.28 -40.84
N SER A 9 70.99 -32.05 -41.20
CA SER A 9 70.50 -32.57 -42.47
C SER A 9 69.34 -31.70 -42.99
N GLY A 10 69.59 -31.17 -44.19
CA GLY A 10 68.60 -30.29 -44.87
C GLY A 10 67.41 -31.04 -45.34
N HIS A 11 66.27 -30.28 -45.19
CA HIS A 11 65.05 -30.62 -45.93
C HIS A 11 64.44 -29.29 -46.55
N LYS A 12 64.19 -29.35 -47.84
CA LYS A 12 63.64 -28.24 -48.63
C LYS A 12 62.22 -27.84 -48.15
N PRO A 13 61.82 -26.59 -48.24
CA PRO A 13 60.51 -26.16 -47.85
C PRO A 13 59.44 -26.51 -48.88
N GLY A 14 58.47 -27.36 -48.51
CA GLY A 14 57.25 -27.65 -49.25
C GLY A 14 56.26 -26.47 -49.24
N LYS A 15 56.01 -25.90 -50.43
CA LYS A 15 54.95 -24.90 -50.62
C LYS A 15 53.56 -25.52 -50.52
N SER A 16 52.90 -25.53 -49.39
CA SER A 16 51.43 -25.83 -49.30
C SER A 16 50.76 -25.31 -48.00
N GLY A 17 50.95 -24.08 -47.60
CA GLY A 17 50.30 -23.47 -46.40
C GLY A 17 49.46 -22.21 -46.64
N ARG A 18 49.48 -21.64 -47.84
CA ARG A 18 48.92 -20.32 -48.07
C ARG A 18 47.40 -20.23 -48.38
N LYS A 19 46.72 -21.36 -48.73
CA LYS A 19 45.26 -21.34 -49.06
C LYS A 19 44.32 -21.55 -47.84
N LYS A 20 44.73 -22.25 -46.80
CA LYS A 20 43.90 -22.46 -45.58
C LYS A 20 43.80 -21.20 -44.73
N GLY A 21 44.83 -20.42 -44.57
CA GLY A 21 44.81 -19.17 -43.81
C GLY A 21 43.94 -18.04 -44.39
N ARG A 22 43.79 -18.02 -45.72
CA ARG A 22 42.96 -17.03 -46.40
C ARG A 22 41.47 -17.29 -46.21
N LYS A 23 41.02 -18.58 -46.23
CA LYS A 23 39.64 -18.99 -45.98
C LYS A 23 39.26 -18.76 -44.51
N ALA A 24 40.15 -19.07 -43.58
CA ALA A 24 39.93 -18.81 -42.15
C ALA A 24 39.80 -17.32 -41.82
N ARG A 25 40.66 -16.49 -42.42
CA ARG A 25 40.58 -15.00 -42.29
C ARG A 25 39.26 -14.45 -42.88
N LEU A 26 38.84 -14.98 -44.02
CA LEU A 26 37.58 -14.59 -44.64
C LEU A 26 36.38 -14.99 -43.76
N LEU A 27 36.43 -16.17 -43.19
CA LEU A 27 35.38 -16.68 -42.28
C LEU A 27 35.27 -15.85 -40.99
N VAL A 28 36.42 -15.48 -40.40
CA VAL A 28 36.49 -14.56 -39.23
C VAL A 28 35.97 -13.17 -39.61
N LEU A 29 36.32 -12.67 -40.81
CA LEU A 29 35.84 -11.37 -41.29
C LEU A 29 34.32 -11.36 -41.52
N VAL A 30 33.76 -12.45 -42.08
CA VAL A 30 32.28 -12.62 -42.23
C VAL A 30 31.62 -12.74 -40.89
N LEU A 31 32.21 -13.47 -39.94
CA LEU A 31 31.68 -13.58 -38.57
C LEU A 31 31.66 -12.23 -37.83
N VAL A 32 32.77 -11.47 -37.93
CA VAL A 32 32.90 -10.12 -37.35
C VAL A 32 31.88 -9.17 -38.03
N MET A 33 31.72 -9.23 -39.35
CA MET A 33 30.75 -8.43 -40.06
C MET A 33 29.31 -8.82 -39.68
N ALA A 34 29.03 -10.10 -39.49
CA ALA A 34 27.73 -10.59 -39.03
C ALA A 34 27.44 -10.11 -37.59
N ILE A 35 28.44 -10.12 -36.70
CA ILE A 35 28.32 -9.57 -35.34
C ILE A 35 28.09 -8.06 -35.37
N ILE A 36 28.87 -7.32 -36.17
CA ILE A 36 28.69 -5.87 -36.31
C ILE A 36 27.31 -5.54 -36.91
N GLY A 37 26.89 -6.31 -37.93
CA GLY A 37 25.56 -6.20 -38.55
C GLY A 37 24.46 -6.51 -37.56
N GLY A 38 24.63 -7.54 -36.74
CA GLY A 38 23.71 -7.90 -35.65
C GLY A 38 23.61 -6.82 -34.59
N ILE A 39 24.75 -6.25 -34.16
CA ILE A 39 24.78 -5.14 -33.19
C ILE A 39 24.12 -3.88 -33.77
N ALA A 40 24.44 -3.54 -35.03
CA ALA A 40 23.86 -2.38 -35.70
C ALA A 40 22.33 -2.54 -35.92
N TYR A 41 21.88 -3.74 -36.32
CA TYR A 41 20.46 -4.05 -36.41
C TYR A 41 19.77 -4.00 -35.05
N GLY A 42 20.37 -4.59 -34.02
CA GLY A 42 19.86 -4.54 -32.63
C GLY A 42 19.76 -3.11 -32.10
N ALA A 43 20.77 -2.27 -32.35
CA ALA A 43 20.73 -0.85 -31.98
C ALA A 43 19.65 -0.08 -32.75
N TYR A 44 19.53 -0.30 -34.07
CA TYR A 44 18.47 0.31 -34.87
C TYR A 44 17.09 -0.12 -34.39
N TRP A 45 16.89 -1.41 -34.16
CA TRP A 45 15.62 -1.96 -33.66
C TRP A 45 15.27 -1.37 -32.29
N SER A 46 16.23 -1.31 -31.36
CA SER A 46 16.03 -0.72 -30.03
C SER A 46 15.63 0.75 -30.10
N VAL A 47 16.34 1.57 -30.88
CA VAL A 47 16.03 2.99 -31.06
C VAL A 47 14.68 3.18 -31.76
N SER A 48 14.37 2.35 -32.75
CA SER A 48 13.07 2.37 -33.45
C SER A 48 11.92 2.05 -32.50
N THR A 49 12.05 1.00 -31.67
CA THR A 49 11.03 0.58 -30.71
C THR A 49 10.83 1.65 -29.62
N VAL A 50 11.91 2.22 -29.06
CA VAL A 50 11.81 3.32 -28.11
C VAL A 50 11.06 4.52 -28.68
N ARG A 51 11.37 4.90 -29.94
CA ARG A 51 10.71 6.05 -30.60
C ARG A 51 9.25 5.77 -30.94
N ALA A 52 8.91 4.55 -31.35
CA ALA A 52 7.56 4.17 -31.74
C ALA A 52 6.59 4.17 -30.53
N SER A 53 7.09 3.82 -29.33
CA SER A 53 6.30 3.75 -28.11
C SER A 53 6.19 5.08 -27.33
N LEU A 54 6.92 6.14 -27.74
CA LEU A 54 6.75 7.48 -27.18
C LEU A 54 5.49 8.14 -27.73
N PRO A 55 4.61 8.70 -26.87
CA PRO A 55 3.36 9.34 -27.30
C PRO A 55 3.61 10.68 -28.03
N GLN A 56 2.69 11.04 -28.91
CA GLN A 56 2.63 12.41 -29.47
C GLN A 56 1.97 13.34 -28.49
N THR A 57 2.67 14.38 -28.05
CA THR A 57 2.19 15.38 -27.05
C THR A 57 1.89 16.75 -27.65
N THR A 58 2.23 16.97 -28.94
CA THR A 58 2.06 18.24 -29.64
C THR A 58 1.34 18.10 -30.98
N GLY A 59 0.81 19.20 -31.49
CA GLY A 59 0.12 19.23 -32.79
C GLY A 59 -1.35 18.82 -32.71
N SER A 60 -1.83 17.99 -33.66
CA SER A 60 -3.21 17.54 -33.64
C SER A 60 -3.35 16.08 -34.06
N ILE A 61 -4.36 15.42 -33.51
CA ILE A 61 -4.73 14.02 -33.79
C ILE A 61 -6.23 13.99 -34.03
N THR A 62 -6.68 13.28 -35.10
CA THR A 62 -8.09 12.97 -35.28
C THR A 62 -8.49 11.81 -34.36
N LEU A 63 -9.55 12.02 -33.59
CA LEU A 63 -10.09 11.06 -32.64
C LEU A 63 -11.58 10.87 -32.91
N ASP A 64 -11.90 9.84 -33.68
CA ASP A 64 -13.27 9.53 -34.07
C ASP A 64 -14.20 9.36 -32.86
N GLY A 65 -15.31 10.09 -32.85
CA GLY A 65 -16.33 10.02 -31.80
C GLY A 65 -16.34 11.19 -30.82
N LEU A 66 -15.43 12.16 -30.96
CA LEU A 66 -15.54 13.45 -30.31
C LEU A 66 -16.65 14.28 -30.96
N SER A 67 -17.37 15.08 -30.17
CA SER A 67 -18.38 16.05 -30.65
C SER A 67 -17.78 17.42 -30.98
N GLY A 68 -16.60 17.72 -30.44
CA GLY A 68 -15.86 18.95 -30.63
C GLY A 68 -14.37 18.79 -30.31
N PRO A 69 -13.55 19.80 -30.64
CA PRO A 69 -12.10 19.74 -30.37
C PRO A 69 -11.84 19.81 -28.87
N VAL A 70 -10.85 19.01 -28.42
CA VAL A 70 -10.37 18.97 -27.05
C VAL A 70 -8.89 19.36 -27.03
N ASP A 71 -8.52 20.32 -26.17
CA ASP A 71 -7.13 20.70 -25.95
C ASP A 71 -6.57 19.92 -24.77
N VAL A 72 -5.40 19.30 -24.97
CA VAL A 72 -4.58 18.69 -23.93
C VAL A 72 -3.33 19.53 -23.78
N LYS A 73 -3.26 20.30 -22.72
CA LYS A 73 -2.13 21.16 -22.37
C LYS A 73 -1.28 20.49 -21.31
N ARG A 74 0.01 20.32 -21.56
CA ARG A 74 0.96 19.70 -20.62
C ARG A 74 1.96 20.73 -20.13
N ASP A 75 2.25 20.71 -18.84
CA ASP A 75 3.31 21.51 -18.25
C ASP A 75 4.70 20.91 -18.52
N SER A 76 5.75 21.51 -17.93
CA SER A 76 7.14 21.04 -18.05
C SER A 76 7.43 19.70 -17.38
N TYR A 77 6.48 19.13 -16.62
CA TYR A 77 6.50 17.78 -16.01
C TYR A 77 5.61 16.79 -16.75
N GLY A 78 5.05 17.21 -17.88
CA GLY A 78 4.15 16.39 -18.68
C GLY A 78 2.76 16.20 -18.08
N ILE A 79 2.40 16.93 -17.02
CA ILE A 79 1.11 16.83 -16.33
C ILE A 79 0.02 17.43 -17.24
N PRO A 80 -1.03 16.65 -17.63
CA PRO A 80 -2.03 17.12 -18.58
C PRO A 80 -3.17 17.88 -17.90
N GLN A 81 -3.61 18.94 -18.58
CA GLN A 81 -4.83 19.71 -18.33
C GLN A 81 -5.71 19.59 -19.56
N ILE A 82 -6.89 18.99 -19.46
CA ILE A 82 -7.80 18.66 -20.58
C ILE A 82 -8.94 19.65 -20.60
N TYR A 83 -9.17 20.31 -21.76
CA TYR A 83 -10.25 21.28 -21.97
C TYR A 83 -11.23 20.79 -23.03
N ALA A 84 -12.48 20.52 -22.62
CA ALA A 84 -13.54 20.03 -23.49
C ALA A 84 -14.81 20.89 -23.39
N SER A 85 -15.80 20.63 -24.29
CA SER A 85 -17.10 21.32 -24.29
C SER A 85 -18.27 20.38 -23.95
N SER A 86 -17.98 19.11 -23.66
CA SER A 86 -18.97 18.14 -23.17
C SER A 86 -18.31 17.16 -22.20
N ASP A 87 -19.08 16.59 -21.25
CA ASP A 87 -18.62 15.54 -20.36
C ASP A 87 -18.10 14.32 -21.12
N ALA A 88 -18.78 13.95 -22.21
CA ALA A 88 -18.40 12.80 -23.01
C ALA A 88 -17.03 12.98 -23.68
N ASP A 89 -16.77 14.17 -24.26
CA ASP A 89 -15.48 14.47 -24.87
C ASP A 89 -14.38 14.56 -23.82
N LEU A 90 -14.70 15.11 -22.63
CA LEU A 90 -13.76 15.25 -21.50
C LEU A 90 -13.26 13.88 -21.04
N PHE A 91 -14.17 12.95 -20.73
CA PHE A 91 -13.79 11.61 -20.28
C PHE A 91 -13.21 10.75 -21.40
N MET A 92 -13.63 10.94 -22.65
CA MET A 92 -12.99 10.27 -23.79
C MET A 92 -11.52 10.73 -23.94
N ALA A 93 -11.26 12.03 -23.83
CA ALA A 93 -9.89 12.56 -23.85
C ALA A 93 -9.08 12.10 -22.65
N GLN A 94 -9.67 12.00 -21.43
CA GLN A 94 -9.02 11.44 -20.26
C GLN A 94 -8.52 10.01 -20.51
N GLY A 95 -9.37 9.15 -21.06
CA GLY A 95 -9.00 7.76 -21.38
C GLY A 95 -7.89 7.69 -22.43
N TYR A 96 -7.94 8.52 -23.46
CA TYR A 96 -6.90 8.61 -24.47
C TYR A 96 -5.55 9.03 -23.89
N VAL A 97 -5.53 10.08 -23.08
CA VAL A 97 -4.32 10.65 -22.46
C VAL A 97 -3.68 9.70 -21.46
N GLN A 98 -4.48 9.07 -20.59
CA GLN A 98 -3.95 8.06 -19.67
C GLN A 98 -3.38 6.84 -20.39
N ALA A 99 -4.02 6.40 -21.47
CA ALA A 99 -3.50 5.31 -22.29
C ALA A 99 -2.17 5.72 -23.00
N GLN A 100 -2.04 6.98 -23.47
CA GLN A 100 -0.77 7.47 -24.00
C GLN A 100 0.39 7.33 -23.03
N ASP A 101 0.15 7.61 -21.74
CA ASP A 101 1.20 7.72 -20.73
C ASP A 101 1.43 6.40 -19.97
N ARG A 102 0.38 5.58 -19.78
CA ARG A 102 0.35 4.52 -18.78
C ARG A 102 -0.34 3.22 -19.21
N PHE A 103 -0.55 2.96 -20.51
CA PHE A 103 -1.40 1.83 -20.92
C PHE A 103 -0.89 0.47 -20.46
N TYR A 104 0.43 0.22 -20.45
CA TYR A 104 0.96 -1.06 -19.97
C TYR A 104 0.57 -1.31 -18.49
N GLU A 105 0.71 -0.30 -17.65
CA GLU A 105 0.27 -0.36 -16.25
C GLU A 105 -1.23 -0.64 -16.14
N MET A 106 -2.05 0.05 -16.93
CA MET A 106 -3.51 -0.18 -16.99
C MET A 106 -3.82 -1.62 -17.38
N ASP A 107 -3.14 -2.16 -18.36
CA ASP A 107 -3.34 -3.52 -18.88
C ASP A 107 -2.93 -4.60 -17.85
N VAL A 108 -1.81 -4.41 -17.16
CA VAL A 108 -1.41 -5.30 -16.05
C VAL A 108 -2.45 -5.28 -14.93
N ARG A 109 -2.92 -4.09 -14.54
CA ARG A 109 -3.94 -3.93 -13.50
C ARG A 109 -5.24 -4.65 -13.83
N ARG A 110 -5.76 -4.53 -15.06
CA ARG A 110 -6.98 -5.27 -15.45
C ARG A 110 -6.76 -6.78 -15.47
N HIS A 111 -5.57 -7.27 -15.87
CA HIS A 111 -5.24 -8.68 -15.82
C HIS A 111 -5.20 -9.20 -14.39
N MET A 112 -4.62 -8.41 -13.48
CA MET A 112 -4.61 -8.72 -12.07
C MET A 112 -6.04 -8.77 -11.49
N THR A 113 -6.82 -7.72 -11.68
CA THR A 113 -8.19 -7.65 -11.11
C THR A 113 -9.13 -8.71 -11.66
N SER A 114 -8.85 -9.25 -12.85
CA SER A 114 -9.60 -10.33 -13.47
C SER A 114 -8.96 -11.73 -13.29
N GLY A 115 -7.83 -11.85 -12.57
CA GLY A 115 -7.10 -13.12 -12.38
C GLY A 115 -6.63 -13.71 -13.69
N ARG A 116 -5.93 -12.91 -14.51
CA ARG A 116 -5.48 -13.22 -15.87
C ARG A 116 -3.99 -12.94 -16.10
N LEU A 117 -3.21 -12.75 -15.03
CA LEU A 117 -1.76 -12.46 -15.13
C LEU A 117 -1.00 -13.54 -15.90
N SER A 118 -1.43 -14.81 -15.78
CA SER A 118 -0.85 -15.93 -16.54
C SER A 118 -0.96 -15.81 -18.05
N GLU A 119 -1.90 -15.03 -18.55
CA GLU A 119 -2.02 -14.74 -20.01
C GLU A 119 -0.86 -13.87 -20.50
N MET A 120 -0.30 -13.03 -19.64
CA MET A 120 0.86 -12.18 -19.92
C MET A 120 2.19 -12.85 -19.52
N PHE A 121 2.28 -13.39 -18.31
CA PHE A 121 3.54 -13.79 -17.67
C PHE A 121 3.74 -15.32 -17.56
N GLY A 122 2.76 -16.11 -17.97
CA GLY A 122 2.87 -17.55 -18.05
C GLY A 122 2.68 -18.26 -16.70
N LYS A 123 3.33 -19.42 -16.56
CA LYS A 123 3.05 -20.39 -15.49
C LYS A 123 3.35 -19.85 -14.07
N SER A 124 4.25 -18.91 -13.92
CA SER A 124 4.60 -18.36 -12.58
C SER A 124 3.39 -17.72 -11.90
N GLN A 125 2.47 -17.11 -12.65
CA GLN A 125 1.32 -16.37 -12.14
C GLN A 125 0.04 -17.20 -11.97
N VAL A 126 0.10 -18.52 -12.19
CA VAL A 126 -1.12 -19.37 -12.14
C VAL A 126 -1.72 -19.42 -10.74
N LYS A 127 -0.89 -19.47 -9.70
CA LYS A 127 -1.38 -19.49 -8.31
C LYS A 127 -2.07 -18.16 -7.94
N ASP A 128 -1.50 -17.06 -8.37
CA ASP A 128 -2.05 -15.72 -8.15
C ASP A 128 -3.41 -15.59 -8.84
N ASP A 129 -3.50 -16.02 -10.11
CA ASP A 129 -4.76 -16.04 -10.84
C ASP A 129 -5.81 -16.95 -10.18
N GLU A 130 -5.42 -18.11 -9.64
CA GLU A 130 -6.33 -18.99 -8.90
C GLU A 130 -6.93 -18.29 -7.68
N PHE A 131 -6.10 -17.56 -6.94
CA PHE A 131 -6.54 -16.80 -5.77
C PHE A 131 -7.44 -15.62 -6.17
N LEU A 132 -7.02 -14.81 -7.13
CA LEU A 132 -7.77 -13.65 -7.64
C LEU A 132 -9.12 -14.07 -8.24
N ARG A 133 -9.16 -15.20 -8.99
CA ARG A 133 -10.40 -15.81 -9.48
C ARG A 133 -11.30 -16.31 -8.34
N THR A 134 -10.70 -16.76 -7.23
CA THR A 134 -11.47 -17.16 -6.04
C THR A 134 -12.13 -15.96 -5.40
N LEU A 135 -11.44 -14.82 -5.27
CA LEU A 135 -12.02 -13.55 -4.81
C LEU A 135 -13.08 -13.00 -5.80
N GLY A 136 -12.85 -13.12 -7.10
CA GLY A 136 -13.85 -12.80 -8.13
C GLY A 136 -14.18 -11.31 -8.28
N TRP A 137 -13.19 -10.43 -8.12
CA TRP A 137 -13.36 -8.97 -8.19
C TRP A 137 -14.01 -8.48 -9.49
N ASP A 138 -13.59 -9.04 -10.61
CA ASP A 138 -14.12 -8.70 -11.94
C ASP A 138 -15.63 -8.98 -12.06
N ARG A 139 -16.09 -10.11 -11.52
CA ARG A 139 -17.51 -10.49 -11.48
C ARG A 139 -18.34 -9.51 -10.64
N VAL A 140 -17.80 -9.05 -9.51
CA VAL A 140 -18.48 -8.06 -8.67
C VAL A 140 -18.52 -6.72 -9.39
N ALA A 141 -17.43 -6.31 -10.04
CA ALA A 141 -17.36 -5.09 -10.83
C ALA A 141 -18.34 -5.12 -12.03
N GLU A 142 -18.47 -6.26 -12.73
CA GLU A 142 -19.48 -6.46 -13.78
C GLU A 142 -20.91 -6.27 -13.23
N LYS A 143 -21.20 -6.90 -12.09
CA LYS A 143 -22.51 -6.76 -11.43
C LYS A 143 -22.77 -5.31 -10.99
N GLU A 144 -21.76 -4.60 -10.45
CA GLU A 144 -21.88 -3.18 -10.13
C GLU A 144 -22.23 -2.35 -11.36
N TYR A 145 -21.46 -2.54 -12.44
CA TYR A 145 -21.70 -1.84 -13.69
C TYR A 145 -23.14 -2.11 -14.22
N ASP A 146 -23.58 -3.36 -14.19
CA ASP A 146 -24.88 -3.73 -14.75
C ASP A 146 -26.08 -3.27 -13.91
N THR A 147 -25.98 -3.36 -12.58
CA THR A 147 -27.15 -3.28 -11.69
C THR A 147 -27.18 -2.09 -10.75
N THR A 148 -26.03 -1.52 -10.34
CA THR A 148 -26.00 -0.50 -9.27
C THR A 148 -25.61 0.89 -9.76
N LEU A 149 -24.67 0.99 -10.71
CA LEU A 149 -24.18 2.28 -11.16
C LEU A 149 -25.23 3.08 -11.94
N SER A 150 -25.23 4.39 -11.72
CA SER A 150 -26.14 5.32 -12.40
C SER A 150 -25.90 5.38 -13.92
N ALA A 151 -26.94 5.79 -14.65
CA ALA A 151 -26.87 5.94 -16.11
C ALA A 151 -25.81 6.99 -16.55
N SER A 152 -25.57 8.03 -15.75
CA SER A 152 -24.52 9.03 -16.01
C SER A 152 -23.12 8.43 -15.87
N THR A 153 -22.86 7.74 -14.77
CA THR A 153 -21.59 7.06 -14.53
C THR A 153 -21.28 6.03 -15.62
N LYS A 154 -22.26 5.23 -16.03
CA LYS A 154 -22.10 4.30 -17.16
C LYS A 154 -21.68 5.01 -18.45
N LYS A 155 -22.26 6.18 -18.76
CA LYS A 155 -21.88 6.99 -19.94
C LYS A 155 -20.44 7.50 -19.84
N TYR A 156 -20.01 7.95 -18.66
CA TYR A 156 -18.64 8.44 -18.45
C TYR A 156 -17.61 7.32 -18.59
N LEU A 157 -17.89 6.16 -18.01
CA LEU A 157 -17.07 4.95 -18.16
C LEU A 157 -16.97 4.48 -19.60
N GLN A 158 -18.08 4.53 -20.36
CA GLN A 158 -18.11 4.21 -21.79
C GLN A 158 -17.30 5.22 -22.63
N ALA A 159 -17.41 6.51 -22.33
CA ALA A 159 -16.63 7.55 -22.99
C ALA A 159 -15.13 7.37 -22.74
N TYR A 160 -14.76 7.12 -21.49
CA TYR A 160 -13.38 6.81 -21.10
C TYR A 160 -12.83 5.59 -21.86
N ALA A 161 -13.56 4.48 -21.86
CA ALA A 161 -13.18 3.25 -22.58
C ALA A 161 -13.02 3.48 -24.09
N LYS A 162 -13.86 4.33 -24.72
CA LYS A 162 -13.69 4.74 -26.12
C LYS A 162 -12.37 5.46 -26.34
N GLY A 163 -12.00 6.36 -25.43
CA GLY A 163 -10.73 7.09 -25.49
C GLY A 163 -9.51 6.17 -25.40
N VAL A 164 -9.50 5.26 -24.44
CA VAL A 164 -8.45 4.22 -24.33
C VAL A 164 -8.35 3.41 -25.62
N ASN A 165 -9.48 2.92 -26.13
CA ASN A 165 -9.52 2.10 -27.34
C ASN A 165 -9.11 2.86 -28.60
N ALA A 166 -9.38 4.14 -28.68
CA ALA A 166 -8.94 4.98 -29.78
C ALA A 166 -7.40 5.16 -29.78
N TYR A 167 -6.76 5.20 -28.60
CA TYR A 167 -5.30 5.17 -28.51
C TYR A 167 -4.71 3.84 -29.01
N LEU A 168 -5.37 2.73 -28.73
CA LEU A 168 -4.91 1.38 -29.13
C LEU A 168 -5.12 1.08 -30.61
N GLN A 169 -6.02 1.80 -31.27
CA GLN A 169 -6.40 1.52 -32.64
C GLN A 169 -5.21 1.59 -33.61
N GLY A 170 -4.95 0.49 -34.34
CA GLY A 170 -3.89 0.40 -35.33
C GLY A 170 -2.46 0.31 -34.75
N LYS A 171 -2.30 0.09 -33.45
CA LYS A 171 -1.00 -0.08 -32.79
C LYS A 171 -0.74 -1.53 -32.45
N ASP A 172 0.49 -1.98 -32.69
CA ASP A 172 1.03 -3.21 -32.13
C ASP A 172 1.56 -2.95 -30.70
N GLY A 173 1.72 -3.99 -29.88
CA GLY A 173 2.19 -3.85 -28.48
C GLY A 173 3.49 -3.05 -28.36
N LYS A 174 4.48 -3.28 -29.27
CA LYS A 174 5.75 -2.55 -29.30
C LYS A 174 5.60 -1.03 -29.58
N ASP A 175 4.49 -0.62 -30.20
CA ASP A 175 4.18 0.79 -30.50
C ASP A 175 3.43 1.46 -29.32
N ILE A 176 3.11 0.68 -28.28
CA ILE A 176 2.42 1.14 -27.06
C ILE A 176 3.41 1.28 -25.91
N SER A 177 4.21 0.23 -25.62
CA SER A 177 5.23 0.27 -24.57
C SER A 177 6.40 -0.67 -24.83
N LEU A 178 7.52 -0.40 -24.15
CA LEU A 178 8.74 -1.22 -24.20
C LEU A 178 8.54 -2.58 -23.55
N GLU A 179 7.69 -2.66 -22.55
CA GLU A 179 7.38 -3.88 -21.82
C GLU A 179 6.72 -4.93 -22.74
N TYR A 180 5.82 -4.50 -23.64
CA TYR A 180 5.26 -5.41 -24.63
C TYR A 180 6.31 -5.89 -25.66
N ALA A 181 7.27 -5.02 -26.02
CA ALA A 181 8.38 -5.44 -26.86
C ALA A 181 9.25 -6.49 -26.15
N ALA A 182 9.45 -6.35 -24.83
CA ALA A 182 10.18 -7.33 -24.02
C ALA A 182 9.37 -8.63 -23.84
N LEU A 183 8.08 -8.56 -23.58
CA LEU A 183 7.18 -9.72 -23.52
C LEU A 183 7.13 -10.49 -24.84
N GLY A 184 7.20 -9.81 -25.98
CA GLY A 184 7.19 -10.42 -27.32
C GLY A 184 8.32 -11.41 -27.59
N PHE A 185 9.38 -11.46 -26.76
CA PHE A 185 10.39 -12.52 -26.81
C PHE A 185 9.94 -13.86 -26.20
N THR A 186 8.94 -13.82 -25.31
CA THR A 186 8.47 -14.98 -24.56
C THR A 186 7.00 -15.32 -24.82
N ASN A 187 6.20 -14.33 -25.23
CA ASN A 187 4.76 -14.46 -25.39
C ASN A 187 4.25 -13.56 -26.53
N ASP A 188 3.40 -14.10 -27.43
CA ASP A 188 2.73 -13.32 -28.49
C ASP A 188 1.44 -12.67 -27.94
N TYR A 189 1.55 -12.00 -26.80
CA TYR A 189 0.46 -11.30 -26.15
C TYR A 189 0.09 -10.03 -26.94
N LYS A 190 -1.21 -9.79 -27.12
CA LYS A 190 -1.75 -8.57 -27.75
C LYS A 190 -2.77 -7.92 -26.82
N PRO A 191 -2.63 -6.62 -26.52
CA PRO A 191 -3.60 -5.91 -25.71
C PRO A 191 -5.02 -5.99 -26.26
N GLU A 192 -5.97 -6.32 -25.40
CA GLU A 192 -7.40 -6.35 -25.72
C GLU A 192 -8.01 -4.94 -25.61
N LYS A 193 -9.23 -4.77 -26.10
CA LYS A 193 -10.01 -3.55 -25.92
C LYS A 193 -10.31 -3.33 -24.43
N TRP A 194 -10.21 -2.07 -23.99
CA TRP A 194 -10.63 -1.63 -22.67
C TRP A 194 -12.16 -1.61 -22.56
N THR A 195 -12.70 -2.05 -21.43
CA THR A 195 -14.13 -2.05 -21.12
C THR A 195 -14.42 -1.14 -19.92
N PRO A 196 -15.66 -0.69 -19.73
CA PRO A 196 -16.06 0.01 -18.50
C PRO A 196 -15.80 -0.79 -17.22
N VAL A 197 -15.92 -2.12 -17.27
CA VAL A 197 -15.70 -3.01 -16.11
C VAL A 197 -14.23 -2.99 -15.67
N ASP A 198 -13.28 -2.87 -16.60
CA ASP A 198 -11.85 -2.79 -16.28
C ASP A 198 -11.54 -1.58 -15.37
N SER A 199 -12.26 -0.45 -15.55
CA SER A 199 -12.12 0.71 -14.68
C SER A 199 -12.78 0.53 -13.30
N VAL A 200 -13.90 -0.17 -13.23
CA VAL A 200 -14.60 -0.44 -11.95
C VAL A 200 -13.86 -1.48 -11.13
N SER A 201 -13.29 -2.51 -11.77
CA SER A 201 -12.58 -3.59 -11.07
C SER A 201 -11.33 -3.11 -10.33
N TRP A 202 -10.70 -2.00 -10.79
CA TRP A 202 -9.56 -1.40 -10.09
C TRP A 202 -9.92 -0.91 -8.68
N LEU A 203 -11.15 -0.45 -8.44
CA LEU A 203 -11.62 -0.09 -7.09
C LEU A 203 -11.62 -1.28 -6.13
N LYS A 204 -11.83 -2.52 -6.63
CA LYS A 204 -11.76 -3.73 -5.79
C LYS A 204 -10.34 -4.02 -5.35
N ALA A 205 -9.36 -3.83 -6.25
CA ALA A 205 -7.95 -3.94 -5.89
C ALA A 205 -7.55 -2.89 -4.84
N MET A 206 -7.95 -1.63 -5.02
CA MET A 206 -7.70 -0.58 -4.03
C MET A 206 -8.41 -0.87 -2.70
N ALA A 207 -9.63 -1.42 -2.73
CA ALA A 207 -10.33 -1.83 -1.51
C ALA A 207 -9.62 -3.00 -0.81
N TRP A 208 -8.99 -3.90 -1.57
CA TRP A 208 -8.18 -4.99 -1.01
C TRP A 208 -6.94 -4.47 -0.28
N ASP A 209 -6.22 -3.53 -0.89
CA ASP A 209 -5.06 -2.89 -0.28
C ASP A 209 -5.41 -2.15 1.02
N LEU A 210 -6.56 -1.47 1.01
CA LEU A 210 -7.00 -0.59 2.09
C LEU A 210 -8.00 -1.27 3.05
N ARG A 211 -8.15 -2.62 2.97
CA ARG A 211 -8.99 -3.37 3.89
C ARG A 211 -8.48 -3.21 5.32
N GLY A 212 -9.40 -3.31 6.27
CA GLY A 212 -9.08 -3.21 7.69
C GLY A 212 -8.27 -4.40 8.22
N ASN A 213 -8.45 -4.74 9.45
CA ASN A 213 -7.67 -5.59 10.34
C ASN A 213 -7.49 -7.08 9.95
N MET A 214 -7.85 -7.53 8.76
CA MET A 214 -7.74 -8.96 8.38
C MET A 214 -6.34 -9.55 8.65
N GLN A 215 -5.26 -8.78 8.43
CA GLN A 215 -3.92 -9.26 8.72
C GLN A 215 -3.65 -9.37 10.23
N ASP A 216 -4.18 -8.45 11.04
CA ASP A 216 -4.07 -8.53 12.50
C ASP A 216 -4.91 -9.69 13.06
N GLU A 217 -6.06 -10.00 12.46
CA GLU A 217 -6.87 -11.17 12.76
C GLU A 217 -6.08 -12.47 12.50
N ILE A 218 -5.42 -12.57 11.34
CA ILE A 218 -4.52 -13.69 11.00
C ILE A 218 -3.36 -13.77 12.01
N ASP A 219 -2.69 -12.66 12.28
CA ASP A 219 -1.53 -12.61 13.16
C ASP A 219 -1.87 -13.03 14.60
N ARG A 220 -2.99 -12.55 15.16
CA ARG A 220 -3.47 -12.99 16.48
C ARG A 220 -3.75 -14.47 16.50
N ALA A 221 -4.42 -14.97 15.49
CA ALA A 221 -4.71 -16.42 15.41
C ALA A 221 -3.41 -17.24 15.33
N LEU A 222 -2.43 -16.83 14.55
CA LEU A 222 -1.12 -17.49 14.47
C LEU A 222 -0.34 -17.41 15.80
N MET A 223 -0.46 -16.32 16.55
CA MET A 223 0.20 -16.16 17.85
C MET A 223 -0.29 -17.16 18.87
N THR A 224 -1.55 -17.62 18.80
CA THR A 224 -2.12 -18.60 19.74
C THR A 224 -1.39 -19.94 19.77
N THR A 225 -0.58 -20.28 18.75
CA THR A 225 0.26 -21.48 18.76
C THR A 225 1.37 -21.44 19.81
N ARG A 226 1.76 -20.25 20.25
CA ARG A 226 2.96 -20.07 21.05
C ARG A 226 2.79 -19.17 22.25
N LEU A 227 1.84 -18.24 22.18
CA LEU A 227 1.56 -17.24 23.19
C LEU A 227 0.22 -17.49 23.85
N GLY A 228 0.16 -17.25 25.15
CA GLY A 228 -1.10 -17.27 25.89
C GLY A 228 -1.95 -16.02 25.62
N PRO A 229 -3.26 -16.05 25.95
CA PRO A 229 -4.17 -14.94 25.67
C PRO A 229 -3.70 -13.58 26.22
N GLN A 230 -3.14 -13.56 27.45
CA GLN A 230 -2.60 -12.33 28.03
C GLN A 230 -1.39 -11.80 27.26
N GLN A 231 -0.51 -12.68 26.81
CA GLN A 231 0.66 -12.28 26.01
C GLN A 231 0.24 -11.70 24.66
N ILE A 232 -0.82 -12.25 24.04
CA ILE A 232 -1.39 -11.70 22.81
C ILE A 232 -2.00 -10.32 23.08
N ALA A 233 -2.77 -10.18 24.16
CA ALA A 233 -3.36 -8.89 24.58
C ALA A 233 -2.29 -7.83 24.89
N ASP A 234 -1.11 -8.21 25.40
CA ASP A 234 0.02 -7.29 25.60
C ASP A 234 0.54 -6.71 24.28
N LEU A 235 0.43 -7.47 23.17
CA LEU A 235 0.88 -7.06 21.82
C LEU A 235 -0.17 -6.27 21.03
N TYR A 236 -1.41 -6.19 21.53
CA TYR A 236 -2.52 -5.43 20.95
C TYR A 236 -3.17 -4.57 22.06
N PRO A 237 -2.46 -3.53 22.55
CA PRO A 237 -3.00 -2.65 23.59
C PRO A 237 -4.17 -1.82 23.07
N ASP A 238 -5.07 -1.42 23.94
CA ASP A 238 -6.15 -0.49 23.62
C ASP A 238 -5.60 0.84 23.08
N TYR A 239 -6.36 1.49 22.20
CA TYR A 239 -6.04 2.83 21.72
C TYR A 239 -5.97 3.84 22.89
N PRO A 240 -4.92 4.68 22.95
CA PRO A 240 -4.67 5.56 24.11
C PRO A 240 -5.47 6.88 24.03
N TYR A 241 -6.80 6.83 24.11
CA TYR A 241 -7.70 8.01 24.03
C TYR A 241 -7.33 9.16 24.97
N SER A 242 -6.71 8.88 26.11
CA SER A 242 -6.27 9.90 27.07
C SER A 242 -5.06 10.72 26.63
N ARG A 243 -4.32 10.24 25.60
CA ARG A 243 -3.10 10.88 25.11
C ARG A 243 -3.21 11.31 23.66
N ASN A 244 -3.81 10.49 22.82
CA ASN A 244 -3.95 10.73 21.38
C ASN A 244 -5.43 10.92 21.06
N GLU A 245 -5.79 12.12 20.56
CA GLU A 245 -7.18 12.46 20.28
C GLU A 245 -7.72 11.64 19.10
N PRO A 246 -8.99 11.19 19.13
CA PRO A 246 -9.67 10.67 17.95
C PRO A 246 -9.93 11.79 16.93
N ILE A 247 -10.33 11.42 15.71
CA ILE A 247 -10.61 12.39 14.64
C ILE A 247 -11.80 13.28 15.02
N VAL A 248 -12.91 12.66 15.41
CA VAL A 248 -14.15 13.34 15.84
C VAL A 248 -14.11 13.62 17.32
N THR A 249 -14.02 14.90 17.69
CA THR A 249 -13.94 15.35 19.09
C THR A 249 -15.24 15.99 19.59
N GLN A 250 -16.11 16.38 18.68
CA GLN A 250 -17.43 16.93 18.98
C GLN A 250 -18.53 16.19 18.19
N GLY A 251 -19.74 16.27 18.65
CA GLY A 251 -20.86 15.55 18.09
C GLY A 251 -21.31 14.40 18.97
N GLU A 252 -22.50 13.89 18.71
CA GLU A 252 -23.17 12.90 19.52
C GLU A 252 -24.03 11.97 18.66
N TYR A 253 -24.05 10.69 19.02
CA TYR A 253 -24.98 9.74 18.47
C TYR A 253 -26.33 9.81 19.20
N ASP A 254 -27.38 9.99 18.44
CA ASP A 254 -28.76 10.03 18.97
C ASP A 254 -29.38 8.62 18.93
N GLU A 255 -29.54 8.03 20.11
CA GLU A 255 -30.10 6.69 20.28
C GLU A 255 -31.56 6.57 19.81
N TYR A 256 -32.30 7.68 19.79
CA TYR A 256 -33.71 7.67 19.38
C TYR A 256 -33.87 7.74 17.86
N THR A 257 -33.16 8.67 17.20
CA THR A 257 -33.20 8.82 15.74
C THR A 257 -32.28 7.87 15.00
N LYS A 258 -31.34 7.22 15.74
CA LYS A 258 -30.27 6.36 15.16
C LYS A 258 -29.39 7.11 14.17
N THR A 259 -29.14 8.38 14.42
CA THR A 259 -28.31 9.25 13.59
C THR A 259 -27.17 9.84 14.40
N PHE A 260 -26.06 10.17 13.74
CA PHE A 260 -24.98 10.92 14.32
C PHE A 260 -25.14 12.41 14.00
N ASN A 261 -25.02 13.26 15.02
CA ASN A 261 -25.02 14.73 14.86
C ASN A 261 -23.61 15.26 15.08
N GLY A 262 -22.91 15.60 14.00
CA GLY A 262 -21.53 16.11 14.04
C GLY A 262 -21.37 17.57 14.46
N GLY A 263 -22.46 18.20 14.94
CA GLY A 263 -22.56 19.47 15.67
C GLY A 263 -22.02 20.72 14.96
N ASP A 264 -22.85 21.75 14.95
CA ASP A 264 -22.45 23.14 14.79
C ASP A 264 -22.29 23.86 16.16
N GLY A 265 -21.73 23.12 17.13
CA GLY A 265 -21.19 23.68 18.38
C GLY A 265 -22.20 24.02 19.51
N SER A 266 -23.44 23.47 19.56
CA SER A 266 -24.31 23.65 20.72
C SER A 266 -24.36 22.43 21.62
N THR A 267 -24.24 22.66 22.93
CA THR A 267 -23.96 21.69 23.99
C THR A 267 -25.17 20.92 24.48
N GLY A 268 -25.05 19.62 24.67
CA GLY A 268 -25.90 18.74 25.47
C GLY A 268 -25.09 17.77 26.32
N SER A 269 -25.45 17.63 27.57
CA SER A 269 -24.72 16.95 28.65
C SER A 269 -24.86 15.43 28.64
N SER A 270 -23.81 14.73 29.02
CA SER A 270 -23.63 13.28 29.03
C SER A 270 -24.09 12.58 30.31
N THR A 271 -24.53 11.35 30.22
CA THR A 271 -24.49 10.36 31.33
C THR A 271 -24.04 9.00 30.82
N SER A 272 -23.08 8.43 31.54
CA SER A 272 -22.36 7.21 31.24
C SER A 272 -23.06 5.94 31.72
N GLY A 273 -22.91 4.84 31.01
CA GLY A 273 -23.28 3.50 31.46
C GLY A 273 -22.34 2.43 30.93
N THR A 274 -21.70 1.73 31.86
CA THR A 274 -20.66 0.71 31.62
C THR A 274 -21.29 -0.68 31.53
N THR A 275 -20.92 -1.49 30.54
CA THR A 275 -21.06 -2.96 30.64
C THR A 275 -19.89 -3.63 29.92
N GLY A 276 -19.17 -4.49 30.65
CA GLY A 276 -18.07 -5.28 30.13
C GLY A 276 -18.54 -6.64 29.62
N SER A 277 -17.82 -7.17 28.63
CA SER A 277 -17.96 -8.55 28.20
C SER A 277 -16.61 -9.26 28.14
N THR A 278 -16.60 -10.48 28.63
CA THR A 278 -15.47 -11.39 28.72
C THR A 278 -15.37 -12.26 27.48
N SER A 279 -14.18 -12.39 26.93
CA SER A 279 -13.86 -13.27 25.79
C SER A 279 -13.28 -14.60 26.27
N SER A 280 -13.70 -15.69 25.66
CA SER A 280 -13.17 -17.02 25.85
C SER A 280 -12.40 -17.49 24.61
N SER A 281 -11.22 -18.04 24.84
CA SER A 281 -10.23 -18.45 23.82
C SER A 281 -10.49 -19.85 23.27
N SER A 282 -10.43 -20.02 21.97
CA SER A 282 -10.31 -21.28 21.26
C SER A 282 -9.22 -21.17 20.18
N GLY A 283 -7.97 -21.34 20.60
CA GLY A 283 -6.86 -20.78 19.83
C GLY A 283 -6.00 -21.72 18.98
N SER A 284 -5.91 -23.02 19.28
CA SER A 284 -4.78 -23.81 18.72
C SER A 284 -5.03 -24.42 17.33
N ALA A 285 -6.27 -24.65 16.96
CA ALA A 285 -6.60 -25.29 15.70
C ALA A 285 -6.78 -24.33 14.53
N LEU A 286 -7.25 -23.15 14.85
CA LEU A 286 -7.42 -22.07 13.90
C LEU A 286 -6.07 -21.60 13.31
N THR A 287 -5.04 -21.65 14.13
CA THR A 287 -3.70 -21.09 13.89
C THR A 287 -2.96 -21.75 12.75
N SER A 288 -3.03 -23.07 12.65
CA SER A 288 -2.33 -23.79 11.59
C SER A 288 -3.01 -23.66 10.23
N GLN A 289 -4.33 -23.36 10.22
CA GLN A 289 -5.05 -23.05 8.97
C GLN A 289 -4.75 -21.64 8.45
N LEU A 290 -4.54 -20.72 9.39
CA LEU A 290 -4.24 -19.33 9.06
C LEU A 290 -2.79 -19.08 8.63
N ALA A 291 -1.85 -19.95 9.09
CA ALA A 291 -0.47 -19.89 8.61
C ALA A 291 -0.37 -20.08 7.08
N GLY A 292 -1.12 -21.05 6.55
CA GLY A 292 -1.17 -21.26 5.12
C GLY A 292 -1.92 -20.14 4.36
N LEU A 293 -2.94 -19.53 4.98
CA LEU A 293 -3.64 -18.39 4.39
C LEU A 293 -2.72 -17.15 4.32
N SER A 294 -1.95 -16.88 5.37
CA SER A 294 -0.95 -15.83 5.36
C SER A 294 0.04 -15.98 4.19
N ASN A 295 0.58 -17.17 3.98
CA ASN A 295 1.51 -17.43 2.88
C ASN A 295 0.90 -17.22 1.48
N VAL A 296 -0.41 -17.51 1.31
CA VAL A 296 -1.11 -17.22 0.04
C VAL A 296 -1.31 -15.72 -0.17
N LEU A 297 -1.58 -14.99 0.90
CA LEU A 297 -1.72 -13.53 0.84
C LEU A 297 -0.37 -12.84 0.57
N ASP A 298 0.72 -13.43 1.09
CA ASP A 298 2.09 -12.95 0.90
C ASP A 298 2.59 -13.17 -0.55
N ASP A 299 2.06 -14.17 -1.25
CA ASP A 299 2.39 -14.49 -2.63
C ASP A 299 1.56 -13.68 -3.66
N LEU A 300 0.62 -12.81 -3.22
CA LEU A 300 -0.09 -11.92 -4.14
C LEU A 300 0.90 -10.96 -4.81
N PRO A 301 0.71 -10.67 -6.12
CA PRO A 301 1.61 -9.79 -6.84
C PRO A 301 1.77 -8.45 -6.12
N THR A 302 2.99 -7.97 -6.00
CA THR A 302 3.32 -6.65 -5.45
C THR A 302 2.66 -5.48 -6.20
N ALA A 303 1.96 -5.78 -7.29
CA ALA A 303 1.16 -4.81 -8.04
C ALA A 303 -0.08 -4.30 -7.29
N VAL A 304 -0.52 -4.98 -6.23
CA VAL A 304 -1.66 -4.58 -5.37
C VAL A 304 -1.19 -3.98 -4.05
N GLY A 305 0.13 -3.98 -3.77
CA GLY A 305 0.69 -3.48 -2.51
C GLY A 305 0.86 -4.54 -1.42
N VAL A 306 1.59 -4.16 -0.38
CA VAL A 306 1.88 -5.02 0.79
C VAL A 306 0.60 -5.18 1.61
N ASN A 307 0.13 -6.37 1.77
CA ASN A 307 -1.10 -6.83 2.47
C ASN A 307 -1.57 -6.00 3.69
N GLY A 308 -1.92 -4.72 3.51
CA GLY A 308 -2.50 -3.86 4.55
C GLY A 308 -1.56 -3.45 5.69
N GLN A 309 -0.36 -4.01 5.81
CA GLN A 309 0.61 -3.63 6.84
C GLN A 309 1.51 -2.48 6.36
N GLY A 310 1.67 -1.45 7.21
CA GLY A 310 2.48 -0.26 6.88
C GLY A 310 1.78 0.74 5.97
N ILE A 311 0.57 0.47 5.47
CA ILE A 311 -0.22 1.41 4.69
C ILE A 311 -0.82 2.45 5.64
N GLY A 312 -0.55 3.70 5.37
CA GLY A 312 -1.07 4.81 6.14
C GLY A 312 -1.39 6.01 5.26
N SER A 313 -1.71 7.10 5.87
CA SER A 313 -1.91 8.38 5.18
C SER A 313 -1.92 9.49 6.21
N ASN A 314 -1.60 10.72 5.80
CA ASN A 314 -1.92 11.91 6.56
C ASN A 314 -2.85 12.79 5.75
N SER A 315 -3.83 13.41 6.40
CA SER A 315 -4.56 14.56 5.88
C SER A 315 -4.97 15.46 7.03
N TRP A 316 -4.85 16.75 6.83
CA TRP A 316 -5.36 17.72 7.79
C TRP A 316 -5.83 18.99 7.08
N VAL A 317 -6.76 19.65 7.71
CA VAL A 317 -7.30 20.92 7.26
C VAL A 317 -7.27 21.92 8.40
N VAL A 318 -6.87 23.16 8.08
CA VAL A 318 -6.83 24.28 9.02
C VAL A 318 -7.77 25.36 8.53
N GLY A 319 -8.68 25.80 9.38
CA GLY A 319 -9.65 26.86 9.10
C GLY A 319 -9.01 28.23 8.92
N GLY A 320 -9.68 29.12 8.21
CA GLY A 320 -9.16 30.43 7.84
C GLY A 320 -8.79 31.33 9.02
N GLU A 321 -9.38 31.11 10.19
CA GLU A 321 -9.03 31.82 11.44
C GLU A 321 -7.59 31.59 11.86
N HIS A 322 -6.96 30.48 11.45
CA HIS A 322 -5.59 30.12 11.81
C HIS A 322 -4.60 30.24 10.63
N THR A 323 -5.06 30.62 9.44
CA THR A 323 -4.21 30.76 8.25
C THR A 323 -3.84 32.19 7.92
N ILE A 324 -2.74 32.38 7.18
CA ILE A 324 -2.28 33.71 6.73
C ILE A 324 -3.29 34.34 5.76
N THR A 325 -3.94 33.53 4.95
CA THR A 325 -4.86 33.99 3.89
C THR A 325 -6.25 34.30 4.40
N GLY A 326 -6.62 33.86 5.61
CA GLY A 326 -7.99 33.92 6.12
C GLY A 326 -8.94 32.91 5.46
N LYS A 327 -8.41 31.98 4.65
CA LYS A 327 -9.13 30.86 4.02
C LYS A 327 -8.48 29.54 4.39
N PRO A 328 -9.22 28.41 4.33
CA PRO A 328 -8.68 27.12 4.71
C PRO A 328 -7.47 26.70 3.89
N LEU A 329 -6.60 25.89 4.51
CA LEU A 329 -5.53 25.14 3.86
C LEU A 329 -5.76 23.65 4.14
N LEU A 330 -5.65 22.80 3.10
CA LEU A 330 -5.81 21.36 3.21
C LEU A 330 -4.55 20.66 2.71
N ALA A 331 -3.97 19.78 3.54
CA ALA A 331 -2.85 18.94 3.16
C ALA A 331 -3.28 17.46 3.10
N ASN A 332 -2.67 16.68 2.20
CA ASN A 332 -2.84 15.23 2.14
C ASN A 332 -1.60 14.56 1.55
N ASP A 333 -1.22 13.42 2.11
CA ASP A 333 -0.15 12.54 1.65
C ASP A 333 -0.46 11.07 1.99
N PRO A 334 -1.05 10.30 1.06
CA PRO A 334 -1.27 8.87 1.22
C PRO A 334 0.05 8.09 1.21
N HIS A 335 0.24 7.20 2.20
CA HIS A 335 1.43 6.36 2.31
C HIS A 335 1.11 5.00 1.70
N LEU A 336 1.73 4.72 0.57
CA LEU A 336 1.51 3.49 -0.18
C LEU A 336 2.86 2.89 -0.59
N GLU A 337 2.84 1.65 -1.08
CA GLU A 337 4.03 1.01 -1.60
C GLU A 337 4.73 1.87 -2.66
N ALA A 338 6.07 1.88 -2.61
CA ALA A 338 6.90 2.66 -3.52
C ALA A 338 7.04 1.95 -4.87
N SER A 339 6.15 2.26 -5.80
CA SER A 339 6.10 1.65 -7.13
C SER A 339 6.60 2.57 -8.25
N LEU A 340 6.97 1.97 -9.39
CA LEU A 340 7.35 2.65 -10.61
C LEU A 340 6.60 2.05 -11.81
N PRO A 341 5.71 2.81 -12.47
CA PRO A 341 5.26 4.16 -12.11
C PRO A 341 4.54 4.24 -10.75
N SER A 342 4.44 5.43 -10.17
CA SER A 342 3.60 5.67 -9.00
C SER A 342 2.14 5.33 -9.28
N VAL A 343 1.41 4.85 -8.26
CA VAL A 343 -0.02 4.54 -8.37
C VAL A 343 -0.85 5.74 -8.83
N TRP A 344 -0.45 6.94 -8.45
CA TRP A 344 -1.15 8.18 -8.78
C TRP A 344 -0.79 8.74 -10.15
N TYR A 345 -1.79 9.35 -10.79
CA TYR A 345 -1.67 10.12 -12.02
C TYR A 345 -2.26 11.52 -11.81
N GLN A 346 -1.44 12.57 -11.99
CA GLN A 346 -1.85 13.97 -11.83
C GLN A 346 -2.52 14.48 -13.10
N MET A 347 -3.66 15.20 -12.98
CA MET A 347 -4.30 15.82 -14.13
C MET A 347 -5.36 16.87 -13.76
N GLY A 348 -5.80 17.65 -14.75
CA GLY A 348 -6.98 18.49 -14.68
C GLY A 348 -8.00 18.15 -15.76
N LEU A 349 -9.27 18.29 -15.40
CA LEU A 349 -10.44 18.05 -16.26
C LEU A 349 -11.29 19.31 -16.26
N HIS A 350 -11.26 20.07 -17.35
CA HIS A 350 -11.84 21.41 -17.44
C HIS A 350 -12.90 21.46 -18.54
N CYS A 351 -14.11 21.78 -18.16
CA CYS A 351 -15.10 22.25 -19.11
C CYS A 351 -14.76 23.69 -19.52
N ARG A 352 -14.67 23.97 -20.83
CA ARG A 352 -14.41 25.35 -21.33
C ARG A 352 -15.45 26.35 -20.80
N THR A 353 -16.66 25.87 -20.53
CA THR A 353 -17.73 26.56 -19.83
C THR A 353 -18.55 25.54 -19.06
N VAL A 354 -18.58 25.66 -17.75
CA VAL A 354 -19.41 24.79 -16.89
C VAL A 354 -20.89 25.03 -17.22
N SER A 355 -21.58 23.96 -17.59
CA SER A 355 -22.98 23.98 -18.03
C SER A 355 -23.60 22.60 -17.88
N SER A 356 -24.89 22.43 -18.19
CA SER A 356 -25.56 21.13 -18.20
C SER A 356 -24.98 20.11 -19.20
N LYS A 357 -24.17 20.57 -20.17
CA LYS A 357 -23.52 19.68 -21.16
C LYS A 357 -22.10 19.30 -20.75
N CYS A 358 -21.45 20.11 -19.94
CA CYS A 358 -20.11 19.93 -19.45
C CYS A 358 -20.03 20.46 -18.02
N GLN A 359 -19.93 19.57 -17.03
CA GLN A 359 -20.20 19.86 -15.63
C GLN A 359 -18.96 19.91 -14.74
N TYR A 360 -17.78 19.62 -15.29
CA TYR A 360 -16.56 19.40 -14.52
C TYR A 360 -15.57 20.56 -14.69
N ASP A 361 -15.03 21.04 -13.59
CA ASP A 361 -13.85 21.90 -13.51
C ASP A 361 -13.03 21.48 -12.29
N VAL A 362 -12.23 20.41 -12.42
CA VAL A 362 -11.63 19.68 -11.32
C VAL A 362 -10.19 19.27 -11.65
N THR A 363 -9.32 19.30 -10.65
CA THR A 363 -7.93 18.89 -10.82
C THR A 363 -7.43 18.14 -9.59
N GLY A 364 -6.48 17.20 -9.79
CA GLY A 364 -5.95 16.41 -8.69
C GLY A 364 -5.27 15.13 -9.13
N TYR A 365 -5.42 14.14 -8.29
CA TYR A 365 -4.86 12.80 -8.47
C TYR A 365 -5.95 11.80 -8.79
N THR A 366 -5.66 10.96 -9.76
CA THR A 366 -6.48 9.81 -10.15
C THR A 366 -5.59 8.59 -10.34
N PHE A 367 -6.19 7.46 -10.69
CA PHE A 367 -5.45 6.25 -11.07
C PHE A 367 -5.46 6.07 -12.58
N ALA A 368 -4.35 5.63 -13.18
CA ALA A 368 -4.36 5.21 -14.57
C ALA A 368 -5.32 4.02 -14.76
N GLY A 369 -6.30 4.17 -15.62
CA GLY A 369 -7.38 3.21 -15.84
C GLY A 369 -8.72 3.62 -15.20
N MET A 370 -8.78 4.71 -14.43
CA MET A 370 -9.99 5.17 -13.77
C MET A 370 -10.32 6.62 -14.15
N PRO A 371 -11.53 6.92 -14.65
CA PRO A 371 -11.96 8.28 -14.93
C PRO A 371 -12.36 9.07 -13.67
N GLY A 372 -12.36 10.42 -13.79
CA GLY A 372 -12.60 11.35 -12.69
C GLY A 372 -11.33 11.68 -11.92
N VAL A 373 -11.48 12.40 -10.79
CA VAL A 373 -10.42 12.78 -9.84
C VAL A 373 -10.74 12.17 -8.47
N VAL A 374 -9.80 11.45 -7.89
CA VAL A 374 -10.01 10.76 -6.60
C VAL A 374 -9.75 11.69 -5.41
N ILE A 375 -8.64 12.44 -5.46
CA ILE A 375 -8.21 13.40 -4.44
C ILE A 375 -7.83 14.69 -5.13
N GLY A 376 -8.36 15.82 -4.70
CA GLY A 376 -8.04 17.09 -5.32
C GLY A 376 -8.94 18.26 -4.92
N HIS A 377 -9.21 19.12 -5.87
CA HIS A 377 -10.13 20.24 -5.70
C HIS A 377 -10.84 20.57 -7.02
N ASN A 378 -11.99 21.17 -6.91
CA ASN A 378 -12.67 21.91 -7.98
C ASN A 378 -12.61 23.41 -7.71
N GLN A 379 -13.50 24.19 -8.31
CA GLN A 379 -13.56 25.65 -8.13
C GLN A 379 -14.11 26.11 -6.76
N ASP A 380 -14.78 25.22 -6.02
CA ASP A 380 -15.52 25.56 -4.80
C ASP A 380 -14.98 24.86 -3.55
N ILE A 381 -14.57 23.60 -3.69
CA ILE A 381 -14.15 22.72 -2.59
C ILE A 381 -12.83 22.02 -2.86
N ALA A 382 -12.17 21.61 -1.78
CA ALA A 382 -11.05 20.67 -1.80
C ALA A 382 -11.33 19.48 -0.89
N TRP A 383 -10.78 18.30 -1.26
CA TRP A 383 -10.89 17.09 -0.43
C TRP A 383 -9.61 16.28 -0.41
N GLY A 384 -9.37 15.63 0.73
CA GLY A 384 -8.31 14.67 0.96
C GLY A 384 -8.86 13.38 1.53
N MET A 385 -8.10 12.30 1.41
CA MET A 385 -8.49 10.98 1.90
C MET A 385 -7.39 10.35 2.73
N THR A 386 -7.78 9.65 3.81
CA THR A 386 -6.90 8.73 4.52
C THR A 386 -7.60 7.41 4.77
N ASN A 387 -6.85 6.30 4.82
CA ASN A 387 -7.43 5.03 5.17
C ASN A 387 -8.07 5.12 6.56
N SER A 388 -9.33 4.67 6.66
CA SER A 388 -10.09 4.75 7.92
C SER A 388 -9.67 3.70 8.94
N GLY A 389 -9.11 2.56 8.49
CA GLY A 389 -8.79 1.42 9.35
C GLY A 389 -10.02 0.70 9.92
N VAL A 390 -11.24 1.05 9.49
CA VAL A 390 -12.44 0.34 9.92
C VAL A 390 -12.44 -1.10 9.43
N ASP A 391 -13.00 -1.99 10.23
CA ASP A 391 -13.02 -3.42 9.96
C ASP A 391 -14.14 -3.80 9.01
N THR A 392 -13.76 -4.20 7.79
CA THR A 392 -14.67 -4.54 6.68
C THR A 392 -14.54 -5.98 6.20
N THR A 393 -13.76 -6.81 6.92
CA THR A 393 -13.49 -8.21 6.57
C THR A 393 -13.61 -9.10 7.80
N ASP A 394 -14.11 -10.32 7.63
CA ASP A 394 -14.08 -11.37 8.65
C ASP A 394 -13.70 -12.72 8.03
N LEU A 395 -12.91 -13.49 8.74
CA LEU A 395 -12.58 -14.87 8.41
C LEU A 395 -13.50 -15.83 9.17
N TYR A 396 -14.07 -16.76 8.44
CA TYR A 396 -14.93 -17.80 9.02
C TYR A 396 -14.27 -19.17 8.89
N LEU A 397 -14.20 -19.90 10.00
CA LEU A 397 -13.83 -21.30 10.00
C LEU A 397 -15.06 -22.13 9.67
N GLU A 398 -15.07 -22.71 8.48
CA GLU A 398 -16.17 -23.53 7.97
C GLU A 398 -15.96 -24.99 8.31
N LYS A 399 -17.01 -25.68 8.76
CA LYS A 399 -17.00 -27.11 8.99
C LYS A 399 -17.55 -27.85 7.77
N LEU A 400 -16.65 -28.54 7.08
CA LEU A 400 -17.00 -29.27 5.87
C LEU A 400 -17.79 -30.55 6.21
N SER A 401 -18.80 -30.89 5.40
CA SER A 401 -19.64 -32.06 5.57
C SER A 401 -20.03 -32.62 4.19
N GLY A 402 -19.32 -33.65 3.72
CA GLY A 402 -19.51 -34.20 2.38
C GLY A 402 -19.28 -33.14 1.28
N ASP A 403 -20.25 -33.03 0.38
CA ASP A 403 -20.22 -32.03 -0.72
C ASP A 403 -20.76 -30.65 -0.29
N GLY A 404 -20.78 -30.36 1.01
CA GLY A 404 -21.29 -29.11 1.57
C GLY A 404 -20.59 -28.69 2.85
N TYR A 405 -21.22 -27.79 3.57
CA TYR A 405 -20.74 -27.24 4.84
C TYR A 405 -21.85 -27.21 5.88
N LEU A 406 -21.48 -27.23 7.14
CA LEU A 406 -22.43 -27.19 8.25
C LEU A 406 -22.82 -25.73 8.55
N ASN A 407 -24.13 -25.48 8.68
CA ASN A 407 -24.67 -24.19 9.14
C ASN A 407 -25.91 -24.46 9.99
N ASP A 408 -25.91 -24.00 11.25
CA ASP A 408 -26.97 -24.23 12.27
C ASP A 408 -27.44 -25.70 12.35
N GLY A 409 -26.48 -26.62 12.41
CA GLY A 409 -26.76 -28.05 12.52
C GLY A 409 -27.26 -28.73 11.23
N THR A 410 -27.34 -27.99 10.12
CA THR A 410 -27.79 -28.50 8.82
C THR A 410 -26.64 -28.41 7.80
N THR A 411 -26.42 -29.48 7.03
CA THR A 411 -25.50 -29.45 5.89
C THR A 411 -26.13 -28.68 4.73
N LYS A 412 -25.48 -27.60 4.29
CA LYS A 412 -25.85 -26.81 3.11
C LYS A 412 -24.89 -27.12 1.96
N PRO A 413 -25.36 -27.15 0.69
CA PRO A 413 -24.49 -27.31 -0.46
C PRO A 413 -23.67 -26.05 -0.68
N PHE A 414 -22.44 -26.20 -1.21
CA PHE A 414 -21.67 -25.05 -1.69
C PHE A 414 -22.33 -24.40 -2.91
N THR A 415 -22.26 -23.08 -3.00
CA THR A 415 -22.34 -22.42 -4.29
C THR A 415 -21.01 -22.61 -5.00
N SER A 416 -21.06 -23.09 -6.26
CA SER A 416 -19.84 -23.42 -6.98
C SER A 416 -19.82 -22.86 -8.39
N ARG A 417 -18.64 -22.40 -8.83
CA ARG A 417 -18.41 -21.97 -10.21
C ARG A 417 -17.10 -22.54 -10.74
N THR A 418 -17.06 -22.79 -12.05
CA THR A 418 -15.84 -23.24 -12.73
C THR A 418 -15.20 -22.08 -13.44
N GLU A 419 -13.93 -21.83 -13.14
CA GLU A 419 -13.09 -20.81 -13.76
C GLU A 419 -12.04 -21.46 -14.66
N THR A 420 -11.67 -20.78 -15.75
CA THR A 420 -10.63 -21.24 -16.69
C THR A 420 -9.52 -20.21 -16.77
N ILE A 421 -8.33 -20.58 -16.34
CA ILE A 421 -7.12 -19.77 -16.36
C ILE A 421 -6.34 -20.14 -17.62
N LYS A 422 -6.17 -19.16 -18.52
CA LYS A 422 -5.32 -19.32 -19.70
C LYS A 422 -3.87 -19.02 -19.32
N VAL A 423 -2.93 -19.80 -19.84
CA VAL A 423 -1.51 -19.70 -19.47
C VAL A 423 -0.67 -19.52 -20.72
N ALA A 424 0.05 -18.41 -20.82
CA ALA A 424 0.98 -18.17 -21.93
C ALA A 424 2.02 -19.30 -22.02
N GLY A 425 2.16 -19.88 -23.21
CA GLY A 425 3.09 -20.98 -23.46
C GLY A 425 2.72 -22.30 -22.79
N GLY A 426 1.51 -22.44 -22.21
CA GLY A 426 1.07 -23.61 -21.47
C GLY A 426 -0.38 -24.00 -21.75
N ALA A 427 -0.80 -25.11 -21.13
CA ALA A 427 -2.20 -25.54 -21.15
C ALA A 427 -3.03 -24.72 -20.16
N SER A 428 -4.26 -24.39 -20.54
CA SER A 428 -5.21 -23.73 -19.63
C SER A 428 -5.52 -24.63 -18.43
N LYS A 429 -5.67 -24.01 -17.25
CA LYS A 429 -6.05 -24.68 -15.99
C LYS A 429 -7.51 -24.39 -15.66
N LYS A 430 -8.25 -25.43 -15.29
CA LYS A 430 -9.61 -25.26 -14.74
C LYS A 430 -9.58 -25.41 -13.23
N ILE A 431 -10.29 -24.52 -12.54
CA ILE A 431 -10.50 -24.57 -11.11
C ILE A 431 -11.99 -24.50 -10.81
N VAL A 432 -12.39 -25.09 -9.67
CA VAL A 432 -13.72 -24.90 -9.10
C VAL A 432 -13.58 -23.99 -7.88
N VAL A 433 -14.29 -22.90 -7.85
CA VAL A 433 -14.42 -22.01 -6.69
C VAL A 433 -15.67 -22.41 -5.93
N ARG A 434 -15.53 -22.68 -4.64
CA ARG A 434 -16.63 -23.02 -3.73
C ARG A 434 -16.88 -21.83 -2.79
N GLU A 435 -18.15 -21.58 -2.51
CA GLU A 435 -18.58 -20.50 -1.62
C GLU A 435 -19.60 -21.03 -0.60
N THR A 436 -19.50 -20.56 0.64
CA THR A 436 -20.50 -20.73 1.70
C THR A 436 -21.41 -19.49 1.77
N ASN A 437 -22.27 -19.40 2.78
CA ASN A 437 -22.98 -18.15 3.09
C ASN A 437 -22.04 -17.03 3.58
N ASN A 438 -20.80 -17.36 3.99
CA ASN A 438 -19.79 -16.45 4.46
C ASN A 438 -18.74 -16.10 3.39
N GLY A 439 -19.01 -16.44 2.12
CA GLY A 439 -18.15 -16.10 0.99
C GLY A 439 -17.29 -17.23 0.45
N PRO A 440 -16.29 -16.92 -0.38
CA PRO A 440 -15.45 -17.92 -1.04
C PRO A 440 -14.51 -18.62 -0.08
N LEU A 441 -14.28 -19.93 -0.31
CA LEU A 441 -13.31 -20.72 0.44
C LEU A 441 -11.88 -20.42 -0.02
N LEU A 442 -11.19 -19.54 0.69
CA LEU A 442 -9.80 -19.18 0.37
C LEU A 442 -8.84 -20.35 0.58
N SER A 443 -9.11 -21.23 1.54
CA SER A 443 -8.31 -22.43 1.81
C SER A 443 -8.27 -23.44 0.66
N ASP A 444 -9.20 -23.36 -0.32
CA ASP A 444 -9.17 -24.21 -1.51
C ASP A 444 -7.97 -23.94 -2.43
N ARG A 445 -7.25 -22.84 -2.22
CA ARG A 445 -6.12 -22.42 -3.06
C ARG A 445 -4.76 -22.68 -2.42
N ASN A 446 -4.74 -23.31 -1.23
CA ASN A 446 -3.51 -23.62 -0.53
C ASN A 446 -3.52 -25.06 0.00
N ASP A 447 -2.60 -25.91 -0.52
CA ASP A 447 -2.49 -27.33 -0.15
C ASP A 447 -2.12 -27.54 1.32
N GLU A 448 -1.40 -26.60 1.94
CA GLU A 448 -1.10 -26.65 3.37
C GLU A 448 -2.35 -26.40 4.21
N LEU A 449 -3.19 -25.46 3.82
CA LEU A 449 -4.47 -25.21 4.48
C LEU A 449 -5.39 -26.43 4.45
N VAL A 450 -5.40 -27.17 3.34
CA VAL A 450 -6.16 -28.43 3.23
C VAL A 450 -5.63 -29.49 4.20
N LYS A 451 -4.30 -29.67 4.29
CA LYS A 451 -3.68 -30.65 5.22
C LYS A 451 -3.93 -30.28 6.67
N VAL A 452 -3.83 -29.01 6.97
CA VAL A 452 -4.03 -28.44 8.29
C VAL A 452 -5.49 -28.48 8.70
N GLY A 453 -6.43 -28.18 7.81
CA GLY A 453 -7.86 -28.29 8.04
C GLY A 453 -8.29 -29.68 8.50
N LYS A 454 -7.57 -30.73 8.07
CA LYS A 454 -7.81 -32.12 8.48
C LYS A 454 -7.30 -32.44 9.89
N LYS A 455 -6.34 -31.70 10.44
CA LYS A 455 -5.61 -32.09 11.69
C LYS A 455 -5.75 -31.08 12.84
N ALA A 456 -6.21 -29.86 12.60
CA ALA A 456 -6.28 -28.85 13.63
C ALA A 456 -7.32 -29.16 14.73
N THR A 457 -7.02 -28.94 16.02
CA THR A 457 -7.95 -29.08 17.15
C THR A 457 -8.74 -27.81 17.39
N VAL A 458 -10.07 -27.85 17.40
CA VAL A 458 -10.97 -26.76 17.79
C VAL A 458 -11.80 -27.22 18.99
N ASP A 459 -11.95 -26.39 20.03
CA ASP A 459 -12.54 -26.74 21.33
C ASP A 459 -13.95 -27.36 21.28
N THR A 460 -14.70 -27.17 20.19
CA THR A 460 -16.05 -27.72 20.01
C THR A 460 -16.14 -28.70 18.85
N ALA A 461 -15.02 -29.08 18.24
CA ALA A 461 -14.97 -30.00 17.11
C ALA A 461 -14.42 -31.36 17.53
N ALA A 462 -15.02 -32.46 17.00
CA ALA A 462 -14.51 -33.81 17.23
C ALA A 462 -13.05 -33.94 16.77
N PRO A 463 -12.20 -34.68 17.51
CA PRO A 463 -10.78 -34.85 17.14
C PRO A 463 -10.59 -35.64 15.84
N ASP A 464 -11.56 -36.45 15.40
CA ASP A 464 -11.55 -37.19 14.15
C ASP A 464 -12.41 -36.51 13.11
N ARG A 465 -11.82 -35.62 12.35
CA ARG A 465 -12.50 -34.86 11.28
C ARG A 465 -12.20 -35.50 9.93
N GLY A 466 -13.11 -36.29 9.41
CA GLY A 466 -12.95 -36.95 8.12
C GLY A 466 -12.80 -35.97 6.98
N ASP A 467 -13.63 -34.91 6.93
CA ASP A 467 -13.70 -33.92 5.85
C ASP A 467 -13.05 -32.56 6.19
N GLY A 468 -12.58 -32.38 7.42
CA GLY A 468 -11.81 -31.22 7.85
C GLY A 468 -12.59 -29.92 7.96
N TYR A 469 -11.85 -28.84 7.90
CA TYR A 469 -12.37 -27.47 7.97
C TYR A 469 -11.75 -26.65 6.84
N ALA A 470 -12.42 -25.54 6.49
CA ALA A 470 -11.96 -24.58 5.51
C ALA A 470 -12.07 -23.16 6.06
N ILE A 471 -11.39 -22.22 5.43
CA ILE A 471 -11.50 -20.80 5.74
C ILE A 471 -12.22 -20.09 4.59
N SER A 472 -13.33 -19.40 4.90
CA SER A 472 -14.01 -18.49 4.00
C SER A 472 -13.75 -17.04 4.40
N LEU A 473 -13.91 -16.13 3.44
CA LEU A 473 -13.80 -14.69 3.65
C LEU A 473 -15.15 -14.02 3.42
N ARG A 474 -15.59 -13.20 4.38
CA ARG A 474 -16.67 -12.23 4.18
C ARG A 474 -16.07 -10.83 4.12
N TRP A 475 -16.32 -10.14 3.01
CA TRP A 475 -15.72 -8.82 2.75
C TRP A 475 -16.76 -7.88 2.12
N THR A 476 -16.84 -6.63 2.57
CA THR A 476 -17.84 -5.68 2.09
C THR A 476 -17.71 -5.34 0.61
N ALA A 477 -16.51 -5.48 0.04
CA ALA A 477 -16.29 -5.24 -1.39
C ALA A 477 -16.76 -6.38 -2.30
N GLU A 478 -17.20 -7.54 -1.74
CA GLU A 478 -17.91 -8.59 -2.50
C GLU A 478 -19.35 -8.21 -2.80
N ASP A 479 -19.91 -7.24 -2.08
CA ASP A 479 -21.22 -6.70 -2.37
C ASP A 479 -21.13 -5.59 -3.42
N PRO A 480 -21.96 -5.60 -4.48
CA PRO A 480 -22.00 -4.52 -5.47
C PRO A 480 -22.27 -3.16 -4.82
N GLY A 481 -21.47 -2.16 -5.17
CA GLY A 481 -21.48 -0.83 -4.58
C GLY A 481 -21.69 0.30 -5.58
N THR A 482 -21.62 1.54 -5.08
CA THR A 482 -21.84 2.78 -5.82
C THR A 482 -20.65 3.74 -5.74
N THR A 483 -19.44 3.27 -5.35
CA THR A 483 -18.27 4.13 -5.15
C THR A 483 -17.90 4.92 -6.41
N MET A 484 -18.05 4.37 -7.63
CA MET A 484 -17.84 5.13 -8.85
C MET A 484 -18.80 6.31 -9.00
N ASP A 485 -20.07 6.18 -8.56
CA ASP A 485 -21.01 7.31 -8.54
C ASP A 485 -20.54 8.39 -7.54
N ALA A 486 -19.93 7.96 -6.41
CA ALA A 486 -19.40 8.91 -5.41
C ALA A 486 -18.27 9.75 -5.99
N VAL A 487 -17.31 9.15 -6.72
CA VAL A 487 -16.18 9.87 -7.33
C VAL A 487 -16.69 11.00 -8.24
N PHE A 488 -17.57 10.70 -9.20
CA PHE A 488 -18.12 11.71 -10.10
C PHE A 488 -19.03 12.73 -9.40
N ALA A 489 -19.62 12.38 -8.28
CA ALA A 489 -20.42 13.32 -7.50
C ALA A 489 -19.54 14.27 -6.67
N LEU A 490 -18.45 13.76 -6.08
CA LEU A 490 -17.44 14.58 -5.37
C LEU A 490 -16.80 15.61 -6.30
N ASP A 491 -16.42 15.20 -7.52
CA ASP A 491 -15.81 16.07 -8.53
C ASP A 491 -16.66 17.32 -8.86
N LYS A 492 -17.97 17.27 -8.61
CA LYS A 492 -18.94 18.35 -8.90
C LYS A 492 -19.53 19.02 -7.67
N ALA A 493 -19.26 18.49 -6.48
CA ALA A 493 -19.81 19.06 -5.24
C ALA A 493 -19.31 20.49 -5.03
N SER A 494 -20.22 21.42 -4.66
CA SER A 494 -19.92 22.84 -4.49
C SER A 494 -20.02 23.32 -3.05
N ASP A 495 -20.49 22.47 -2.14
CA ASP A 495 -20.62 22.76 -0.73
C ASP A 495 -20.64 21.49 0.13
N TRP A 496 -20.69 21.67 1.45
CA TRP A 496 -20.72 20.57 2.42
C TRP A 496 -21.91 19.62 2.24
N SER A 497 -23.09 20.16 1.90
CA SER A 497 -24.30 19.34 1.72
C SER A 497 -24.16 18.38 0.54
N GLU A 498 -23.68 18.89 -0.60
CA GLU A 498 -23.42 18.09 -1.80
C GLU A 498 -22.26 17.10 -1.59
N PHE A 499 -21.21 17.52 -0.89
CA PHE A 499 -20.10 16.66 -0.51
C PHE A 499 -20.58 15.49 0.37
N ARG A 500 -21.38 15.76 1.39
CA ARG A 500 -21.99 14.73 2.25
C ARG A 500 -22.89 13.80 1.44
N ALA A 501 -23.72 14.34 0.56
CA ALA A 501 -24.59 13.53 -0.30
C ALA A 501 -23.78 12.64 -1.26
N ALA A 502 -22.67 13.12 -1.80
CA ALA A 502 -21.75 12.33 -2.59
C ALA A 502 -21.10 11.23 -1.77
N SER A 503 -20.64 11.54 -0.55
CA SER A 503 -19.97 10.58 0.33
C SER A 503 -20.85 9.39 0.73
N THR A 504 -22.19 9.56 0.81
CA THR A 504 -23.10 8.46 1.12
C THR A 504 -23.13 7.35 0.06
N LYS A 505 -22.60 7.61 -1.14
CA LYS A 505 -22.43 6.62 -2.23
C LYS A 505 -21.07 5.93 -2.20
N PHE A 506 -20.19 6.34 -1.30
CA PHE A 506 -18.85 5.79 -1.19
C PHE A 506 -18.89 4.54 -0.30
N ASP A 507 -19.09 3.37 -0.90
CA ASP A 507 -19.29 2.11 -0.20
C ASP A 507 -17.98 1.46 0.27
N VAL A 508 -17.01 1.32 -0.66
CA VAL A 508 -15.70 0.66 -0.44
C VAL A 508 -14.60 1.30 -1.29
N PRO A 509 -13.33 1.32 -0.77
CA PRO A 509 -12.95 1.10 0.63
C PRO A 509 -13.48 2.20 1.53
N SER A 510 -13.79 1.93 2.79
CA SER A 510 -14.13 2.99 3.73
C SER A 510 -12.94 3.92 3.93
N GLN A 511 -13.14 5.23 3.85
CA GLN A 511 -12.09 6.24 3.94
C GLN A 511 -12.47 7.37 4.89
N ASN A 512 -11.50 8.00 5.52
CA ASN A 512 -11.67 9.30 6.16
C ASN A 512 -11.65 10.36 5.06
N LEU A 513 -12.75 11.06 4.84
CA LEU A 513 -12.85 12.18 3.88
C LEU A 513 -12.72 13.50 4.62
N VAL A 514 -11.72 14.29 4.25
CA VAL A 514 -11.48 15.65 4.77
C VAL A 514 -11.90 16.66 3.73
N TYR A 515 -12.60 17.71 4.16
CA TYR A 515 -13.25 18.72 3.32
C TYR A 515 -12.82 20.12 3.71
N ALA A 516 -12.72 21.00 2.72
CA ALA A 516 -12.67 22.46 2.88
C ALA A 516 -13.36 23.15 1.72
N ASP A 517 -13.91 24.38 1.95
CA ASP A 517 -14.49 25.19 0.90
C ASP A 517 -14.00 26.64 0.87
N THR A 518 -14.26 27.32 -0.25
CA THR A 518 -13.94 28.74 -0.43
C THR A 518 -14.78 29.68 0.46
N LYS A 519 -15.82 29.15 1.14
CA LYS A 519 -16.69 29.88 2.08
C LYS A 519 -16.18 29.84 3.52
N ASN A 520 -15.00 29.21 3.75
CA ASN A 520 -14.30 29.10 5.02
C ASN A 520 -14.85 27.97 5.94
N ASN A 521 -15.48 26.96 5.38
CA ASN A 521 -15.89 25.79 6.13
C ASN A 521 -14.84 24.69 6.00
N ILE A 522 -14.73 23.90 7.06
CA ILE A 522 -13.93 22.67 7.11
C ILE A 522 -14.77 21.51 7.63
N GLY A 523 -14.49 20.28 7.20
CA GLY A 523 -15.31 19.14 7.60
C GLY A 523 -14.59 17.80 7.47
N TYR A 524 -15.17 16.82 8.11
CA TYR A 524 -14.76 15.41 8.07
C TYR A 524 -15.99 14.52 8.00
N THR A 525 -15.90 13.41 7.25
CA THR A 525 -16.92 12.36 7.26
C THR A 525 -16.30 10.99 7.02
N LEU A 526 -16.85 9.98 7.69
CA LEU A 526 -16.55 8.57 7.49
C LEU A 526 -17.66 7.91 6.66
N PRO A 527 -17.52 7.74 5.34
CA PRO A 527 -18.42 6.88 4.56
C PRO A 527 -17.94 5.43 4.53
N GLY A 528 -18.83 4.53 4.18
CA GLY A 528 -18.52 3.13 3.91
C GLY A 528 -19.62 2.17 4.30
N LYS A 529 -19.56 0.95 3.73
CA LYS A 529 -20.31 -0.21 4.23
C LYS A 529 -19.52 -0.84 5.36
N ILE A 530 -19.89 -0.56 6.61
CA ILE A 530 -19.21 -1.08 7.81
C ILE A 530 -20.14 -2.12 8.45
N PRO A 531 -19.69 -3.39 8.63
CA PRO A 531 -20.55 -4.47 9.07
C PRO A 531 -20.94 -4.34 10.55
N MET A 532 -22.17 -4.72 10.86
CA MET A 532 -22.64 -5.02 12.20
C MET A 532 -22.60 -6.53 12.42
N ARG A 533 -21.77 -6.99 13.34
CA ARG A 533 -21.57 -8.39 13.67
C ARG A 533 -22.60 -8.88 14.68
N GLY A 534 -23.06 -10.14 14.51
CA GLY A 534 -23.97 -10.75 15.49
C GLY A 534 -23.22 -11.06 16.80
N LYS A 535 -22.15 -11.83 16.71
CA LYS A 535 -21.18 -12.10 17.78
C LYS A 535 -19.76 -11.86 17.29
N GLY A 536 -18.86 -11.64 18.23
CA GLY A 536 -17.46 -11.30 17.94
C GLY A 536 -17.30 -9.82 17.62
N ASP A 537 -16.04 -9.41 17.51
CA ASP A 537 -15.65 -8.02 17.30
C ASP A 537 -14.72 -7.85 16.07
N GLY A 538 -14.52 -8.91 15.27
CA GLY A 538 -13.63 -8.94 14.12
C GLY A 538 -12.15 -9.13 14.45
N SER A 539 -11.80 -9.32 15.73
CA SER A 539 -10.39 -9.48 16.13
C SER A 539 -9.81 -10.88 15.88
N LEU A 540 -10.65 -11.89 15.75
CA LEU A 540 -10.29 -13.30 15.54
C LEU A 540 -11.29 -13.98 14.61
N PRO A 541 -10.86 -15.00 13.86
CA PRO A 541 -11.75 -15.80 13.04
C PRO A 541 -12.84 -16.48 13.87
N VAL A 542 -14.04 -16.57 13.30
CA VAL A 542 -15.24 -17.04 13.99
C VAL A 542 -15.83 -18.30 13.36
N PRO A 543 -16.64 -19.10 14.13
CA PRO A 543 -17.28 -20.31 13.60
C PRO A 543 -18.31 -20.02 12.50
N GLY A 544 -18.08 -20.48 11.25
CA GLY A 544 -19.01 -20.33 10.14
C GLY A 544 -20.22 -21.25 10.21
N TRP A 545 -20.23 -22.24 11.13
CA TRP A 545 -21.36 -23.16 11.36
C TRP A 545 -22.41 -22.65 12.37
N ASP A 546 -22.22 -21.47 12.97
CA ASP A 546 -23.15 -20.83 13.92
C ASP A 546 -23.52 -19.44 13.40
N SER A 547 -24.72 -19.29 12.86
CA SER A 547 -25.22 -18.04 12.29
C SER A 547 -25.31 -16.86 13.27
N LYS A 548 -25.08 -17.09 14.56
CA LYS A 548 -24.97 -16.00 15.54
C LYS A 548 -23.74 -15.13 15.32
N TYR A 549 -22.75 -15.62 14.58
CA TYR A 549 -21.55 -14.85 14.19
C TYR A 549 -21.68 -14.13 12.85
N ASP A 550 -22.76 -14.42 12.09
CA ASP A 550 -22.99 -13.76 10.79
C ASP A 550 -23.15 -12.24 10.94
N TRP A 551 -22.86 -11.53 9.88
CA TRP A 551 -23.17 -10.11 9.81
C TRP A 551 -24.67 -9.88 9.80
N THR A 552 -25.15 -8.97 10.65
CA THR A 552 -26.58 -8.64 10.78
C THR A 552 -27.02 -7.48 9.88
N GLY A 553 -26.09 -6.88 9.17
CA GLY A 553 -26.28 -5.74 8.27
C GLY A 553 -25.08 -4.78 8.29
N TYR A 554 -25.33 -3.55 7.89
CA TYR A 554 -24.35 -2.48 7.88
C TYR A 554 -24.80 -1.33 8.79
N ILE A 555 -23.82 -0.62 9.39
CA ILE A 555 -24.13 0.61 10.12
C ILE A 555 -24.81 1.59 9.15
N PRO A 556 -25.98 2.15 9.53
CA PRO A 556 -26.67 3.12 8.68
C PRO A 556 -25.79 4.33 8.36
N GLN A 557 -25.79 4.80 7.11
CA GLN A 557 -24.98 5.94 6.69
C GLN A 557 -25.23 7.21 7.53
N ALA A 558 -26.47 7.41 8.00
CA ALA A 558 -26.84 8.52 8.88
C ALA A 558 -26.26 8.40 10.30
N ALA A 559 -25.84 7.19 10.70
CA ALA A 559 -25.22 6.92 11.99
C ALA A 559 -23.69 7.08 11.96
N LEU A 560 -23.08 7.13 10.78
CA LEU A 560 -21.62 7.22 10.65
C LEU A 560 -21.08 8.57 11.13
N PRO A 561 -19.95 8.59 11.85
CA PRO A 561 -19.38 9.81 12.41
C PRO A 561 -18.98 10.84 11.36
N TYR A 562 -19.23 12.10 11.66
CA TYR A 562 -18.74 13.26 10.91
C TYR A 562 -18.50 14.45 11.84
N GLU A 563 -17.72 15.43 11.39
CA GLU A 563 -17.48 16.68 12.12
C GLU A 563 -17.50 17.86 11.14
N TYR A 564 -18.16 18.95 11.49
CA TYR A 564 -18.26 20.14 10.65
C TYR A 564 -17.98 21.40 11.45
N ASN A 565 -17.05 22.23 10.98
CA ASN A 565 -16.60 23.47 11.61
C ASN A 565 -16.30 23.31 13.12
N PRO A 566 -15.36 22.42 13.52
CA PRO A 566 -15.05 22.20 14.92
C PRO A 566 -14.48 23.49 15.57
N LYS A 567 -14.78 23.69 16.86
CA LYS A 567 -14.34 24.86 17.61
C LYS A 567 -12.82 25.04 17.65
N ARG A 568 -12.05 23.94 17.54
CA ARG A 568 -10.59 23.99 17.48
C ARG A 568 -10.05 24.59 16.17
N GLY A 569 -10.90 24.75 15.13
CA GLY A 569 -10.54 25.35 13.85
C GLY A 569 -9.62 24.51 12.97
N TYR A 570 -9.45 23.22 13.26
CA TYR A 570 -8.71 22.27 12.43
C TYR A 570 -9.23 20.83 12.60
N ILE A 571 -8.93 19.96 11.64
CA ILE A 571 -9.21 18.52 11.68
C ILE A 571 -7.97 17.78 11.19
N VAL A 572 -7.59 16.72 11.89
CA VAL A 572 -6.41 15.88 11.57
C VAL A 572 -6.82 14.43 11.44
N THR A 573 -6.43 13.79 10.35
CA THR A 573 -6.57 12.34 10.13
C THR A 573 -5.23 11.72 9.73
N ALA A 574 -4.79 10.73 10.50
CA ALA A 574 -3.56 9.98 10.22
C ALA A 574 -3.72 8.50 10.63
N ASN A 575 -4.89 7.93 10.32
CA ASN A 575 -5.30 6.54 10.58
C ASN A 575 -5.58 6.22 12.07
N GLN A 576 -5.68 7.25 12.93
CA GLN A 576 -6.05 7.08 14.34
C GLN A 576 -7.55 6.74 14.49
N ALA A 577 -7.97 6.45 15.73
CA ALA A 577 -9.37 6.23 16.07
C ALA A 577 -10.27 7.35 15.54
N VAL A 578 -11.37 6.96 14.91
CA VAL A 578 -12.34 7.91 14.35
C VAL A 578 -13.09 8.65 15.46
N ILE A 579 -13.54 7.93 16.47
CA ILE A 579 -14.34 8.44 17.57
C ILE A 579 -14.01 7.66 18.84
N ASP A 580 -14.20 8.26 19.99
CA ASP A 580 -14.08 7.58 21.28
C ASP A 580 -15.13 6.46 21.38
N LYS A 581 -14.65 5.23 21.64
CA LYS A 581 -15.49 4.03 21.74
C LYS A 581 -16.62 4.15 22.79
N ASP A 582 -16.39 4.93 23.84
CA ASP A 582 -17.37 5.12 24.91
C ASP A 582 -18.50 6.11 24.54
N LYS A 583 -18.34 6.82 23.40
CA LYS A 583 -19.32 7.80 22.87
C LYS A 583 -20.08 7.31 21.65
N TYR A 584 -19.81 6.07 21.20
CA TYR A 584 -20.39 5.56 19.97
C TYR A 584 -20.79 4.09 20.11
N PRO A 585 -22.03 3.71 19.75
CA PRO A 585 -22.58 2.39 20.08
C PRO A 585 -22.12 1.27 19.14
N TYR A 586 -21.50 1.59 18.01
CA TYR A 586 -21.07 0.59 17.04
C TYR A 586 -19.57 0.38 17.11
N THR A 587 -19.13 -0.88 17.01
CA THR A 587 -17.72 -1.21 16.82
C THR A 587 -17.31 -0.92 15.37
N LEU A 588 -16.39 0.02 15.18
CA LEU A 588 -15.82 0.33 13.86
C LEU A 588 -14.62 -0.57 13.56
N THR A 589 -13.75 -0.79 14.53
CA THR A 589 -12.63 -1.72 14.55
C THR A 589 -12.08 -1.85 15.96
N THR A 590 -11.29 -2.89 16.22
CA THR A 590 -10.44 -3.04 17.41
C THR A 590 -8.99 -2.58 17.16
N ASP A 591 -8.62 -2.36 15.90
CA ASP A 591 -7.23 -2.19 15.45
C ASP A 591 -7.01 -0.84 14.74
N TRP A 592 -7.00 0.22 15.52
CA TRP A 592 -6.63 1.53 15.05
C TRP A 592 -5.12 1.70 14.89
N GLY A 593 -4.68 2.57 13.98
CA GLY A 593 -3.38 3.23 14.15
C GLY A 593 -3.37 4.00 15.47
N TYR A 594 -2.30 3.92 16.23
CA TYR A 594 -2.27 4.38 17.63
C TYR A 594 -2.15 5.90 17.80
N GLY A 595 -2.20 6.67 16.71
CA GLY A 595 -2.34 8.12 16.73
C GLY A 595 -1.03 8.87 16.97
N THR A 596 0.13 8.24 16.85
CA THR A 596 1.43 8.91 17.04
C THR A 596 1.60 10.05 16.02
N ARG A 597 1.30 9.81 14.73
CA ARG A 597 1.41 10.84 13.69
C ARG A 597 0.36 11.93 13.81
N SER A 598 -0.89 11.55 14.07
CA SER A 598 -1.98 12.53 14.22
C SER A 598 -1.76 13.46 15.41
N GLN A 599 -1.27 12.94 16.54
CA GLN A 599 -0.93 13.77 17.70
C GLN A 599 0.22 14.73 17.37
N ARG A 600 1.27 14.25 16.67
CA ARG A 600 2.38 15.10 16.25
C ARG A 600 1.93 16.24 15.33
N ILE A 601 1.05 15.97 14.35
CA ILE A 601 0.48 16.99 13.47
C ILE A 601 -0.34 18.00 14.29
N THR A 602 -1.16 17.51 15.21
CA THR A 602 -1.92 18.36 16.15
C THR A 602 -1.00 19.28 16.95
N ASP A 603 0.07 18.74 17.53
CA ASP A 603 1.04 19.50 18.33
C ASP A 603 1.74 20.58 17.47
N LEU A 604 2.08 20.29 16.21
CA LEU A 604 2.68 21.25 15.29
C LEU A 604 1.71 22.40 14.95
N ILE A 605 0.44 22.09 14.68
CA ILE A 605 -0.61 23.07 14.42
C ILE A 605 -0.83 23.95 15.67
N GLN A 606 -1.02 23.34 16.84
CA GLN A 606 -1.26 24.05 18.11
C GLN A 606 -0.08 24.92 18.51
N SER A 607 1.13 24.41 18.43
CA SER A 607 2.34 25.18 18.72
C SER A 607 2.43 26.46 17.89
N LYS A 608 2.02 26.42 16.62
CA LYS A 608 1.98 27.59 15.75
C LYS A 608 0.89 28.58 16.17
N ILE A 609 -0.30 28.07 16.55
CA ILE A 609 -1.45 28.89 17.00
C ILE A 609 -1.13 29.53 18.35
N ASP A 610 -0.65 28.78 19.32
CA ASP A 610 -0.33 29.23 20.70
C ASP A 610 0.80 30.26 20.69
N GLY A 611 1.74 30.14 19.75
CA GLY A 611 2.77 31.14 19.48
C GLY A 611 2.25 32.43 18.85
N GLY A 612 0.92 32.58 18.65
CA GLY A 612 0.29 33.74 17.98
C GLY A 612 0.57 33.82 16.48
N GLY A 613 1.12 32.74 15.88
CA GLY A 613 1.42 32.66 14.44
C GLY A 613 0.20 32.27 13.62
N LYS A 614 0.28 32.52 12.30
CA LYS A 614 -0.66 32.06 11.29
C LYS A 614 0.02 31.03 10.41
N ILE A 615 -0.73 30.04 9.95
CA ILE A 615 -0.24 28.92 9.14
C ILE A 615 -0.26 29.30 7.66
N SER A 616 0.84 29.08 6.96
CA SER A 616 1.01 29.29 5.53
C SER A 616 0.98 27.95 4.77
N THR A 617 0.89 28.01 3.44
CA THR A 617 1.06 26.83 2.56
C THR A 617 2.43 26.16 2.77
N ASP A 618 3.49 26.95 3.04
CA ASP A 618 4.82 26.40 3.31
C ASP A 618 4.91 25.75 4.71
N ASP A 619 4.27 26.31 5.73
CA ASP A 619 4.17 25.63 7.04
C ASP A 619 3.49 24.26 6.91
N MET A 620 2.39 24.15 6.12
CA MET A 620 1.72 22.88 5.86
C MET A 620 2.68 21.86 5.19
N ARG A 621 3.46 22.30 4.20
CA ARG A 621 4.49 21.49 3.55
C ARG A 621 5.58 21.05 4.54
N GLN A 622 6.05 21.96 5.39
CA GLN A 622 7.06 21.66 6.40
C GLN A 622 6.55 20.63 7.42
N MET A 623 5.27 20.72 7.81
CA MET A 623 4.64 19.70 8.67
C MET A 623 4.61 18.32 7.99
N GLN A 624 4.37 18.22 6.67
CA GLN A 624 4.46 16.94 5.93
C GLN A 624 5.87 16.34 5.95
N LEU A 625 6.90 17.14 6.19
CA LEU A 625 8.30 16.72 6.23
C LEU A 625 8.84 16.54 7.65
N ASP A 626 7.99 16.67 8.68
CA ASP A 626 8.42 16.47 10.07
C ASP A 626 8.81 14.99 10.29
N ASP A 627 10.07 14.77 10.62
CA ASP A 627 10.65 13.45 10.83
C ASP A 627 11.04 13.18 12.30
N SER A 628 10.44 13.94 13.23
CA SER A 628 10.62 13.77 14.66
C SER A 628 10.07 12.42 15.15
N SER A 629 10.90 11.65 15.85
CA SER A 629 10.56 10.30 16.33
C SER A 629 10.09 10.32 17.78
N GLU A 630 8.81 10.07 18.01
CA GLU A 630 8.21 9.99 19.36
C GLU A 630 8.76 8.80 20.17
N ILE A 631 9.08 7.68 19.52
CA ILE A 631 9.69 6.55 20.22
C ILE A 631 11.14 6.87 20.65
N ALA A 632 11.87 7.68 19.88
CA ALA A 632 13.21 8.13 20.27
C ALA A 632 13.13 9.04 21.50
N LYS A 633 12.18 9.98 21.56
CA LYS A 633 11.94 10.82 22.73
C LYS A 633 11.67 10.00 24.00
N LEU A 634 10.96 8.88 23.86
CA LEU A 634 10.65 7.97 24.97
C LEU A 634 11.87 7.16 25.41
N LEU A 635 12.62 6.58 24.49
CA LEU A 635 13.66 5.58 24.78
C LEU A 635 15.03 6.19 25.05
N VAL A 636 15.45 7.23 24.30
CA VAL A 636 16.82 7.78 24.39
C VAL A 636 17.19 8.22 25.82
N PRO A 637 16.32 8.90 26.58
CA PRO A 637 16.66 9.25 27.97
C PRO A 637 16.93 8.05 28.89
N LYS A 638 16.36 6.87 28.56
CA LYS A 638 16.61 5.62 29.30
C LYS A 638 17.87 4.92 28.82
N LEU A 639 18.10 4.91 27.49
CA LEU A 639 19.33 4.34 26.89
C LEU A 639 20.59 5.05 27.39
N LEU A 640 20.55 6.37 27.54
CA LEU A 640 21.67 7.17 28.06
C LEU A 640 21.98 6.92 29.54
N LYS A 641 21.03 6.37 30.32
CA LYS A 641 21.24 6.00 31.71
C LYS A 641 21.89 4.64 31.92
N ILE A 642 22.05 3.86 30.85
CA ILE A 642 22.65 2.53 30.92
C ILE A 642 24.17 2.67 30.99
N ASP A 643 24.75 2.11 32.06
CA ASP A 643 26.22 2.01 32.18
C ASP A 643 26.74 0.91 31.23
N GLU A 644 27.49 1.35 30.22
CA GLU A 644 28.07 0.49 29.19
C GLU A 644 29.59 0.48 29.32
N PRO A 645 30.20 -0.65 29.74
CA PRO A 645 31.65 -0.74 29.93
C PRO A 645 32.44 -0.87 28.62
N ASP A 646 31.84 -1.39 27.54
CA ASP A 646 32.47 -1.54 26.23
C ASP A 646 32.70 -0.15 25.60
N PRO A 647 33.96 0.24 25.33
CA PRO A 647 34.27 1.58 24.81
C PRO A 647 33.70 1.83 23.42
N ASP A 648 33.61 0.82 22.56
CA ASP A 648 33.04 0.93 21.21
C ASP A 648 31.51 1.15 21.28
N VAL A 649 30.83 0.47 22.18
CA VAL A 649 29.37 0.64 22.40
C VAL A 649 29.07 1.98 23.05
N ARG A 650 29.89 2.39 24.04
CA ARG A 650 29.76 3.71 24.70
C ARG A 650 29.97 4.85 23.69
N GLN A 651 30.91 4.70 22.76
CA GLN A 651 31.12 5.68 21.71
C GLN A 651 29.85 5.85 20.84
N ALA A 652 29.16 4.75 20.48
CA ALA A 652 27.90 4.81 19.74
C ALA A 652 26.75 5.36 20.60
N GLN A 653 26.69 5.02 21.91
CA GLN A 653 25.72 5.59 22.84
C GLN A 653 25.79 7.12 22.88
N LYS A 654 26.99 7.69 22.84
CA LYS A 654 27.21 9.14 22.84
C LYS A 654 26.65 9.85 21.63
N LEU A 655 26.41 9.16 20.49
CA LEU A 655 25.69 9.76 19.35
C LEU A 655 24.29 10.25 19.72
N LEU A 656 23.69 9.64 20.75
CA LEU A 656 22.34 10.00 21.23
C LEU A 656 22.34 11.22 22.16
N GLU A 657 23.52 11.67 22.67
CA GLU A 657 23.64 12.84 23.53
C GLU A 657 23.37 14.12 22.74
N GLY A 658 22.35 14.89 23.14
CA GLY A 658 21.98 16.15 22.46
C GLY A 658 21.34 15.99 21.10
N TRP A 659 21.03 14.75 20.66
CA TRP A 659 20.28 14.53 19.45
C TRP A 659 18.82 15.02 19.63
N ASP A 660 18.29 15.71 18.64
CA ASP A 660 16.94 16.30 18.63
C ASP A 660 15.82 15.33 18.25
N TYR A 661 16.16 14.05 18.10
CA TYR A 661 15.27 12.93 17.75
C TYR A 661 14.74 12.97 16.29
N THR A 662 15.35 13.76 15.41
CA THR A 662 14.98 13.80 13.99
C THR A 662 15.61 12.63 13.24
N GLN A 663 14.87 12.11 12.26
CA GLN A 663 15.29 10.96 11.43
C GLN A 663 15.94 11.44 10.12
N ASP A 664 16.85 12.40 10.19
CA ASP A 664 17.56 12.93 9.04
C ASP A 664 18.41 11.88 8.34
N ALA A 665 18.40 11.90 7.00
CA ALA A 665 19.17 10.97 6.18
C ALA A 665 20.68 10.96 6.50
N ASP A 666 21.24 12.09 6.92
CA ASP A 666 22.66 12.22 7.24
C ASP A 666 22.96 12.01 8.73
N SER A 667 21.96 11.74 9.59
CA SER A 667 22.13 11.55 11.02
C SER A 667 22.73 10.19 11.39
N ALA A 668 23.89 10.20 12.07
CA ALA A 668 24.48 9.00 12.67
C ALA A 668 23.70 8.53 13.90
N ALA A 669 23.14 9.49 14.68
CA ALA A 669 22.30 9.20 15.85
C ALA A 669 21.03 8.44 15.44
N ALA A 670 20.33 8.89 14.40
CA ALA A 670 19.18 8.20 13.83
C ALA A 670 19.53 6.79 13.36
N ALA A 671 20.65 6.60 12.67
CA ALA A 671 21.12 5.27 12.25
C ALA A 671 21.31 4.33 13.45
N TYR A 672 21.99 4.81 14.50
CA TYR A 672 22.23 4.01 15.71
C TYR A 672 20.93 3.74 16.48
N PHE A 673 20.09 4.75 16.68
CA PHE A 673 18.82 4.59 17.37
C PHE A 673 17.91 3.56 16.68
N ASN A 674 17.71 3.66 15.38
CA ASN A 674 16.89 2.71 14.64
C ASN A 674 17.44 1.28 14.70
N SER A 675 18.76 1.12 14.75
CA SER A 675 19.36 -0.20 14.97
C SER A 675 19.13 -0.71 16.40
N VAL A 676 19.17 0.17 17.42
CA VAL A 676 18.80 -0.19 18.80
C VAL A 676 17.33 -0.58 18.88
N TRP A 677 16.42 0.22 18.29
CA TRP A 677 14.99 -0.07 18.21
C TRP A 677 14.72 -1.44 17.59
N ARG A 678 15.26 -1.71 16.42
CA ARG A 678 15.16 -3.00 15.75
C ARG A 678 15.62 -4.16 16.66
N ASN A 679 16.73 -3.99 17.34
CA ASN A 679 17.28 -5.02 18.23
C ASN A 679 16.45 -5.19 19.53
N ILE A 680 15.86 -4.12 20.08
CA ILE A 680 14.89 -4.24 21.17
C ILE A 680 13.71 -5.10 20.74
N LEU A 681 13.10 -4.81 19.62
CA LEU A 681 11.96 -5.56 19.07
C LEU A 681 12.30 -7.02 18.83
N LYS A 682 13.42 -7.29 18.19
CA LYS A 682 13.90 -8.65 17.92
C LYS A 682 14.11 -9.45 19.22
N LEU A 683 14.74 -8.85 20.23
CA LEU A 683 15.10 -9.54 21.48
C LEU A 683 13.89 -9.73 22.40
N ALA A 684 13.03 -8.70 22.50
CA ALA A 684 11.85 -8.76 23.36
C ALA A 684 10.74 -9.63 22.76
N PHE A 685 10.48 -9.50 21.47
CA PHE A 685 9.30 -10.07 20.80
C PHE A 685 9.65 -11.06 19.69
N GLY A 686 10.46 -10.66 18.71
CA GLY A 686 10.72 -11.44 17.50
C GLY A 686 11.23 -12.86 17.76
N ASN A 687 12.01 -13.08 18.82
CA ASN A 687 12.47 -14.43 19.21
C ASN A 687 11.41 -15.26 19.94
N LYS A 688 10.24 -14.69 20.27
CA LYS A 688 9.15 -15.35 20.97
C LYS A 688 7.94 -15.60 20.08
N LEU A 689 7.84 -14.89 18.95
CA LEU A 689 6.78 -15.09 17.96
C LEU A 689 6.89 -16.46 17.28
N PRO A 690 5.78 -17.03 16.77
CA PRO A 690 5.79 -18.23 15.97
C PRO A 690 6.52 -18.04 14.65
N LYS A 691 6.94 -19.12 14.01
CA LYS A 691 7.75 -19.08 12.76
C LYS A 691 7.02 -18.40 11.61
N GLU A 692 5.71 -18.52 11.57
CA GLU A 692 4.81 -17.97 10.58
C GLU A 692 4.85 -16.43 10.55
N LEU A 693 5.22 -15.79 11.65
CA LEU A 693 5.34 -14.33 11.75
C LEU A 693 6.77 -13.81 11.63
N ARG A 694 7.76 -14.71 11.70
CA ARG A 694 9.19 -14.33 11.66
C ARG A 694 9.71 -14.28 10.23
N VAL A 695 10.69 -13.41 10.00
CA VAL A 695 11.33 -13.27 8.69
C VAL A 695 12.03 -14.56 8.22
N LYS A 696 11.90 -14.90 6.94
CA LYS A 696 12.61 -16.00 6.27
C LYS A 696 14.11 -15.93 6.58
N GLY A 697 14.69 -17.08 6.97
CA GLY A 697 16.10 -17.16 7.33
C GLY A 697 16.43 -16.87 8.80
N GLN A 698 15.54 -16.29 9.59
CA GLN A 698 15.72 -16.18 11.04
C GLN A 698 15.37 -17.52 11.70
N CYS A 699 16.38 -18.32 12.03
CA CYS A 699 16.20 -19.62 12.64
C CYS A 699 16.49 -19.59 14.15
N LEU A 700 15.62 -20.23 14.93
CA LEU A 700 15.71 -20.39 16.38
C LEU A 700 15.75 -21.87 16.73
N PHE A 701 16.31 -22.19 17.89
CA PHE A 701 16.18 -23.51 18.50
C PHE A 701 15.11 -23.44 19.57
N VAL A 702 13.96 -24.03 19.29
CA VAL A 702 12.76 -23.95 20.13
C VAL A 702 12.38 -25.32 20.65
N SER A 703 11.73 -25.36 21.82
CA SER A 703 11.06 -26.57 22.28
C SER A 703 9.80 -26.77 21.45
N PRO A 704 9.53 -27.99 20.94
CA PRO A 704 8.29 -28.27 20.22
C PRO A 704 7.07 -27.99 21.11
N VAL A 705 6.03 -27.36 20.51
CA VAL A 705 4.77 -27.08 21.21
C VAL A 705 3.87 -28.31 21.25
N ASP A 706 3.98 -29.19 20.25
CA ASP A 706 3.23 -30.45 20.20
C ASP A 706 4.01 -31.58 20.87
N THR A 707 3.47 -32.02 22.01
CA THR A 707 4.10 -33.02 22.89
C THR A 707 3.33 -34.35 22.91
N THR A 708 2.77 -34.77 21.79
CA THR A 708 2.07 -36.07 21.69
C THR A 708 3.03 -37.27 21.65
N GLY A 709 4.35 -37.05 21.63
CA GLY A 709 5.40 -38.03 21.70
C GLY A 709 5.81 -38.45 23.10
N PRO A 710 6.70 -39.49 23.24
CA PRO A 710 7.26 -39.90 24.53
C PRO A 710 7.97 -38.73 25.28
N ALA A 711 7.92 -38.74 26.60
CA ALA A 711 8.46 -37.69 27.45
C ALA A 711 9.95 -37.37 27.26
N ASP A 712 10.74 -38.30 26.75
CA ASP A 712 12.15 -38.18 26.42
C ASP A 712 12.42 -37.40 25.10
N GLU A 713 11.43 -37.29 24.20
CA GLU A 713 11.53 -36.45 22.98
C GLU A 713 11.23 -34.98 23.25
N THR A 714 10.52 -34.64 24.33
CA THR A 714 10.08 -33.32 24.69
C THR A 714 11.20 -32.33 25.06
N ASN A 715 12.40 -32.80 25.34
CA ASN A 715 13.57 -31.99 25.69
C ASN A 715 14.48 -31.67 24.48
N GLN A 716 14.20 -32.18 23.30
CA GLN A 716 14.99 -31.90 22.11
C GLN A 716 14.54 -30.59 21.47
N LYS A 717 15.42 -29.60 21.48
CA LYS A 717 15.19 -28.34 20.74
C LYS A 717 15.28 -28.60 19.24
N VAL A 718 14.25 -28.22 18.50
CA VAL A 718 14.23 -28.25 17.04
C VAL A 718 14.65 -26.92 16.46
N ARG A 719 15.31 -26.95 15.30
CA ARG A 719 15.61 -25.75 14.54
C ARG A 719 14.36 -25.34 13.78
N GLU A 720 13.85 -24.15 14.07
CA GLU A 720 12.66 -23.57 13.46
C GLU A 720 13.04 -22.25 12.79
N CYS A 721 12.82 -22.13 11.48
CA CYS A 721 13.13 -20.94 10.71
C CYS A 721 11.85 -20.16 10.39
N GLY A 722 11.94 -18.83 10.36
CA GLY A 722 10.86 -17.95 9.97
C GLY A 722 10.44 -18.16 8.51
N GLU A 723 9.18 -17.88 8.20
CA GLU A 723 8.52 -18.18 6.93
C GLU A 723 8.07 -16.92 6.17
N ARG A 724 7.92 -15.76 6.83
CA ARG A 724 7.47 -14.50 6.21
C ARG A 724 8.54 -13.76 5.44
N ASP A 725 8.12 -13.06 4.41
CA ASP A 725 9.00 -12.16 3.68
C ASP A 725 9.39 -10.93 4.51
N ALA A 726 10.46 -10.26 4.09
CA ALA A 726 11.14 -9.27 4.92
C ALA A 726 10.30 -8.02 5.20
N ASP A 727 9.40 -7.67 4.30
CA ASP A 727 8.51 -6.51 4.35
C ASP A 727 7.21 -6.76 5.12
N GLN A 728 6.92 -8.04 5.46
CA GLN A 728 5.69 -8.47 6.13
C GLN A 728 5.92 -9.13 7.50
N ALA A 729 7.19 -9.37 7.84
CA ALA A 729 7.53 -10.06 9.08
C ALA A 729 7.30 -9.20 10.32
N GLN A 730 6.99 -9.87 11.45
CA GLN A 730 6.78 -9.23 12.74
C GLN A 730 7.99 -9.45 13.69
N PRO A 731 8.29 -8.51 14.57
CA PRO A 731 7.66 -7.17 14.77
C PRO A 731 8.14 -6.16 13.71
N ASP A 732 7.21 -5.49 13.02
CA ASP A 732 7.52 -4.55 11.95
C ASP A 732 8.15 -3.23 12.44
N GLY A 733 7.87 -2.82 13.67
CA GLY A 733 8.42 -1.62 14.29
C GLY A 733 7.55 -0.38 14.19
N GLY A 734 6.32 -0.53 13.65
CA GLY A 734 5.37 0.54 13.48
C GLY A 734 4.70 1.03 14.76
N ASP A 735 3.65 1.83 14.59
CA ASP A 735 2.93 2.57 15.64
C ASP A 735 2.42 1.67 16.79
N ARG A 736 1.91 0.48 16.47
CA ARG A 736 1.50 -0.51 17.47
C ARG A 736 2.65 -0.91 18.40
N TRP A 737 3.83 -1.16 17.86
CA TRP A 737 4.99 -1.56 18.65
C TRP A 737 5.52 -0.43 19.55
N PHE A 738 5.31 0.84 19.16
CA PHE A 738 5.59 1.98 20.05
C PHE A 738 4.73 1.91 21.31
N GLU A 739 3.43 1.63 21.14
CA GLU A 739 2.50 1.55 22.26
C GLU A 739 2.74 0.30 23.10
N VAL A 740 3.03 -0.85 22.47
CA VAL A 740 3.42 -2.08 23.19
C VAL A 740 4.63 -1.84 24.08
N VAL A 741 5.69 -1.26 23.54
CA VAL A 741 6.91 -0.98 24.32
C VAL A 741 6.65 0.07 25.39
N ARG A 742 5.90 1.14 25.10
CA ARG A 742 5.52 2.17 26.07
C ARG A 742 4.82 1.56 27.27
N LYS A 743 3.80 0.74 27.04
CA LYS A 743 3.03 0.08 28.11
C LYS A 743 3.88 -0.90 28.91
N LEU A 744 4.69 -1.73 28.25
CA LEU A 744 5.55 -2.69 28.93
C LEU A 744 6.70 -2.05 29.72
N MET A 745 7.08 -0.81 29.42
CA MET A 745 8.09 -0.09 30.22
C MET A 745 7.62 0.25 31.63
N ASP A 746 6.32 0.20 31.92
CA ASP A 746 5.75 0.35 33.26
C ASP A 746 6.01 -0.89 34.14
N ASP A 747 6.28 -2.06 33.53
CA ASP A 747 6.78 -3.27 34.20
C ASP A 747 8.18 -3.66 33.69
N PRO A 748 9.26 -3.10 34.25
CA PRO A 748 10.63 -3.41 33.84
C PRO A 748 11.06 -4.86 34.08
N THR A 749 10.26 -5.66 34.79
CA THR A 749 10.53 -7.06 35.15
C THR A 749 9.73 -8.06 34.29
N SER A 750 8.87 -7.58 33.43
CA SER A 750 8.05 -8.41 32.53
C SER A 750 8.88 -9.46 31.79
N ASP A 751 8.32 -10.65 31.62
CA ASP A 751 8.93 -11.75 30.84
C ASP A 751 9.25 -11.36 29.41
N TRP A 752 8.59 -10.34 28.86
CA TRP A 752 8.92 -9.78 27.55
C TRP A 752 10.36 -9.24 27.48
N TRP A 753 10.91 -8.74 28.59
CA TRP A 753 12.28 -8.23 28.65
C TRP A 753 13.35 -9.30 28.85
N THR A 754 12.99 -10.60 28.79
CA THR A 754 13.94 -11.69 28.95
C THR A 754 14.48 -12.19 27.62
N THR A 755 15.75 -12.51 27.56
CA THR A 755 16.37 -13.17 26.41
C THR A 755 17.54 -14.04 26.86
N PRO A 756 17.73 -15.25 26.29
CA PRO A 756 18.84 -16.11 26.70
C PRO A 756 20.20 -15.60 26.21
N LYS A 757 21.26 -16.06 26.84
CA LYS A 757 22.63 -15.88 26.38
C LYS A 757 22.81 -16.55 25.01
N SER A 758 23.50 -15.89 24.09
CA SER A 758 23.81 -16.42 22.77
C SER A 758 25.27 -16.17 22.40
N GLY A 759 26.08 -17.21 22.36
CA GLY A 759 27.52 -17.13 22.19
C GLY A 759 28.18 -16.24 23.26
N THR A 760 28.89 -15.20 22.83
CA THR A 760 29.51 -14.19 23.71
C THR A 760 28.55 -13.10 24.18
N ARG A 761 27.35 -13.03 23.62
CA ARG A 761 26.34 -12.02 23.95
C ARG A 761 25.66 -12.35 25.28
N PRO A 762 25.54 -11.41 26.21
CA PRO A 762 24.89 -11.67 27.50
C PRO A 762 23.38 -11.95 27.32
N GLY A 763 22.79 -12.73 28.21
CA GLY A 763 21.34 -12.82 28.35
C GLY A 763 20.79 -11.56 29.04
N ALA A 764 19.46 -11.44 29.04
CA ALA A 764 18.77 -10.40 29.82
C ALA A 764 17.62 -11.01 30.61
N SER A 765 17.36 -10.49 31.82
CA SER A 765 16.27 -10.89 32.70
C SER A 765 15.39 -9.70 33.13
N ASN A 766 15.64 -8.51 32.58
CA ASN A 766 14.86 -7.30 32.79
C ASN A 766 15.11 -6.29 31.69
N MET A 767 14.31 -5.21 31.67
CA MET A 767 14.32 -4.17 30.64
C MET A 767 15.71 -3.54 30.41
N ASN A 768 16.38 -3.12 31.50
CA ASN A 768 17.68 -2.45 31.39
C ASN A 768 18.76 -3.36 30.80
N GLN A 769 18.76 -4.65 31.17
CA GLN A 769 19.70 -5.62 30.61
C GLN A 769 19.38 -5.91 29.14
N LEU A 770 18.10 -5.95 28.76
CA LEU A 770 17.72 -6.13 27.37
C LEU A 770 18.11 -4.91 26.52
N PHE A 771 17.87 -3.69 27.00
CA PHE A 771 18.28 -2.45 26.32
C PHE A 771 19.81 -2.39 26.14
N LYS A 772 20.55 -2.74 27.19
CA LYS A 772 22.02 -2.88 27.12
C LYS A 772 22.43 -3.87 26.04
N ARG A 773 21.79 -5.05 26.00
CA ARG A 773 22.06 -6.06 24.97
C ARG A 773 21.71 -5.55 23.56
N ALA A 774 20.61 -4.83 23.40
CA ALA A 774 20.19 -4.24 22.13
C ALA A 774 21.20 -3.19 21.63
N MET A 775 21.76 -2.35 22.53
CA MET A 775 22.81 -1.39 22.21
C MET A 775 24.10 -2.07 21.70
N ILE A 776 24.51 -3.17 22.35
CA ILE A 776 25.65 -3.97 21.94
C ILE A 776 25.40 -4.57 20.53
N ASP A 777 24.24 -5.20 20.35
CA ASP A 777 23.90 -5.85 19.07
C ASP A 777 23.81 -4.80 17.94
N ALA A 778 23.22 -3.63 18.17
CA ALA A 778 23.15 -2.52 17.25
C ALA A 778 24.53 -1.99 16.85
N ARG A 779 25.45 -1.77 17.82
CA ARG A 779 26.82 -1.31 17.52
C ARG A 779 27.52 -2.24 16.54
N TRP A 780 27.43 -3.53 16.76
CA TRP A 780 28.10 -4.51 15.91
C TRP A 780 27.38 -4.76 14.58
N GLU A 781 26.05 -4.68 14.54
CA GLU A 781 25.27 -4.71 13.30
C GLU A 781 25.68 -3.55 12.38
N LEU A 782 25.74 -2.32 12.92
CA LEU A 782 26.13 -1.15 12.12
C LEU A 782 27.60 -1.18 11.73
N THR A 783 28.49 -1.72 12.57
CA THR A 783 29.89 -1.93 12.17
C THR A 783 29.99 -2.82 10.94
N ALA A 784 29.18 -3.89 10.87
CA ALA A 784 29.17 -4.80 9.72
C ALA A 784 28.55 -4.15 8.46
N LYS A 785 27.54 -3.27 8.61
CA LYS A 785 26.83 -2.65 7.49
C LYS A 785 27.46 -1.35 7.01
N LEU A 786 27.96 -0.51 7.92
CA LEU A 786 28.41 0.86 7.64
C LEU A 786 29.92 1.05 7.83
N GLY A 787 30.61 0.09 8.47
CA GLY A 787 32.02 0.18 8.81
C GLY A 787 32.24 0.55 10.29
N LYS A 788 33.52 0.46 10.73
CA LYS A 788 33.89 0.67 12.14
C LYS A 788 33.82 2.15 12.55
N ASP A 789 34.07 3.05 11.64
CA ASP A 789 34.13 4.49 11.85
C ASP A 789 32.71 5.07 11.94
N ILE A 790 32.29 5.45 13.16
CA ILE A 790 30.95 5.96 13.44
C ILE A 790 30.69 7.35 12.84
N ASP A 791 31.74 8.14 12.57
CA ASP A 791 31.60 9.46 11.96
C ASP A 791 31.15 9.39 10.50
N THR A 792 31.25 8.20 9.90
CA THR A 792 30.76 7.92 8.54
C THR A 792 29.34 7.32 8.53
N TRP A 793 28.77 7.07 9.70
CA TRP A 793 27.41 6.53 9.77
C TRP A 793 26.38 7.57 9.38
N SER A 794 25.33 7.12 8.71
CA SER A 794 24.15 7.94 8.47
C SER A 794 22.94 7.08 8.21
N TRP A 795 21.77 7.59 8.60
CA TRP A 795 20.49 6.90 8.43
C TRP A 795 20.24 6.55 6.96
N GLY A 796 20.41 7.50 6.03
CA GLY A 796 20.19 7.30 4.61
C GLY A 796 21.18 6.34 3.91
N ARG A 797 22.26 5.87 4.58
CA ARG A 797 23.07 4.76 4.06
C ARG A 797 22.40 3.40 4.28
N LEU A 798 21.48 3.33 5.23
CA LEU A 798 20.66 2.16 5.55
C LEU A 798 19.28 2.30 4.91
N HIS A 799 18.66 3.45 5.07
CA HIS A 799 17.30 3.79 4.72
C HIS A 799 17.25 4.35 3.29
N ARG A 800 17.04 3.46 2.34
CA ARG A 800 17.11 3.78 0.91
C ARG A 800 15.85 3.37 0.18
N LEU A 801 15.41 4.27 -0.71
CA LEU A 801 14.32 4.03 -1.62
C LEU A 801 14.84 3.45 -2.95
N PHE A 802 14.31 2.30 -3.33
CA PHE A 802 14.45 1.72 -4.66
C PHE A 802 13.07 1.70 -5.33
N LEU A 803 12.95 2.34 -6.48
CA LEU A 803 11.75 2.28 -7.30
C LEU A 803 11.92 1.16 -8.33
N LYS A 804 11.11 0.13 -8.17
CA LYS A 804 11.08 -1.04 -9.06
C LYS A 804 9.85 -0.97 -9.96
N ASN A 805 10.03 -1.24 -11.24
CA ASN A 805 8.90 -1.48 -12.12
C ASN A 805 8.16 -2.75 -11.65
N GLN A 806 6.85 -2.64 -11.51
CA GLN A 806 6.01 -3.62 -10.82
C GLN A 806 6.01 -5.03 -11.44
N THR A 807 6.46 -5.18 -12.68
CA THR A 807 6.48 -6.47 -13.39
C THR A 807 7.90 -6.87 -13.79
N LEU A 808 8.36 -6.40 -14.94
CA LEU A 808 9.67 -6.77 -15.50
C LEU A 808 10.85 -6.20 -14.70
N GLY A 809 10.62 -5.22 -13.83
CA GLY A 809 11.63 -4.68 -12.92
C GLY A 809 11.90 -5.59 -11.70
N THR A 810 11.00 -6.49 -11.36
CA THR A 810 11.14 -7.45 -10.26
C THR A 810 11.61 -8.83 -10.76
N GLU A 811 10.96 -9.39 -11.78
CA GLU A 811 11.18 -10.75 -12.26
C GLU A 811 11.80 -10.84 -13.66
N GLY A 812 11.98 -9.71 -14.35
CA GLY A 812 12.58 -9.66 -15.69
C GLY A 812 14.08 -9.99 -15.69
N PRO A 813 14.69 -10.21 -16.88
CA PRO A 813 16.13 -10.34 -17.02
C PRO A 813 16.87 -9.12 -16.43
N ALA A 814 18.05 -9.31 -15.85
CA ALA A 814 18.83 -8.26 -15.16
C ALA A 814 19.03 -6.97 -15.99
N ILE A 815 19.21 -7.09 -17.30
CA ILE A 815 19.33 -5.92 -18.19
C ILE A 815 18.02 -5.13 -18.29
N VAL A 816 16.87 -5.82 -18.27
CA VAL A 816 15.55 -5.20 -18.31
C VAL A 816 15.27 -4.51 -16.96
N GLN A 817 15.58 -5.18 -15.84
CA GLN A 817 15.50 -4.58 -14.51
C GLN A 817 16.36 -3.31 -14.42
N TYR A 818 17.59 -3.32 -14.94
CA TYR A 818 18.47 -2.15 -14.96
C TYR A 818 17.88 -0.98 -15.78
N ILE A 819 17.20 -1.27 -16.89
CA ILE A 819 16.57 -0.25 -17.73
C ILE A 819 15.32 0.33 -17.05
N LEU A 820 14.52 -0.50 -16.38
CA LEU A 820 13.22 -0.10 -15.84
C LEU A 820 13.30 0.47 -14.42
N ASN A 821 14.19 -0.03 -13.57
CA ASN A 821 14.30 0.39 -12.17
C ASN A 821 15.08 1.69 -11.99
N ARG A 822 14.86 2.38 -10.87
CA ARG A 822 15.57 3.61 -10.50
C ARG A 822 15.96 3.61 -9.02
N GLY A 823 16.99 4.39 -8.67
CA GLY A 823 17.52 4.52 -7.32
C GLY A 823 18.91 3.94 -7.14
N PRO A 824 19.43 3.79 -5.90
CA PRO A 824 18.76 4.18 -4.66
C PRO A 824 18.84 5.68 -4.33
N TRP A 825 17.81 6.18 -3.62
CA TRP A 825 17.85 7.49 -2.96
C TRP A 825 17.94 7.30 -1.45
N LYS A 826 18.73 8.14 -0.78
CA LYS A 826 18.74 8.23 0.68
C LYS A 826 17.53 9.02 1.14
N LEU A 827 16.82 8.54 2.16
CA LEU A 827 15.64 9.23 2.69
C LEU A 827 15.81 9.59 4.17
N SER A 828 15.23 10.72 4.55
CA SER A 828 14.85 11.09 5.92
C SER A 828 13.49 10.50 6.26
N GLY A 829 13.07 10.59 7.54
CA GLY A 829 11.82 10.02 8.03
C GLY A 829 11.98 8.58 8.52
N GLY A 830 10.86 7.89 8.70
CA GLY A 830 10.85 6.52 9.21
C GLY A 830 9.46 6.05 9.60
N GLU A 831 9.40 5.05 10.47
CA GLU A 831 8.15 4.55 11.05
C GLU A 831 7.54 5.56 12.01
N ALA A 832 6.22 5.72 11.91
CA ALA A 832 5.38 6.57 12.78
C ALA A 832 5.83 8.03 12.92
N THR A 833 6.65 8.54 11.99
CA THR A 833 6.91 9.97 11.80
C THR A 833 5.89 10.58 10.83
N VAL A 834 5.67 11.88 10.84
CA VAL A 834 4.77 12.54 9.87
C VAL A 834 5.30 12.35 8.45
N ASN A 835 6.61 12.58 8.25
CA ASN A 835 7.31 12.20 7.02
C ASN A 835 7.52 10.68 6.99
N ALA A 836 6.47 9.97 6.67
CA ALA A 836 6.36 8.54 6.82
C ALA A 836 7.01 7.78 5.66
N THR A 837 8.32 7.61 5.72
CA THR A 837 9.10 6.73 4.85
C THR A 837 9.32 5.41 5.59
N GLY A 838 8.33 4.50 5.49
CA GLY A 838 8.27 3.32 6.34
C GLY A 838 9.25 2.22 5.97
N TRP A 839 9.61 1.42 6.97
CA TRP A 839 10.50 0.27 6.84
C TRP A 839 10.07 -0.82 7.81
N ASN A 840 10.40 -2.07 7.54
CA ASN A 840 10.07 -3.18 8.43
C ASN A 840 11.27 -3.57 9.29
N ALA A 841 11.14 -3.39 10.62
CA ALA A 841 12.23 -3.65 11.57
C ALA A 841 12.66 -5.12 11.63
N ALA A 842 11.77 -6.09 11.37
CA ALA A 842 12.15 -7.50 11.30
C ALA A 842 12.96 -7.78 10.02
N GLY A 843 12.61 -7.17 8.90
CA GLY A 843 13.23 -7.39 7.60
C GLY A 843 14.52 -6.63 7.36
N GLY A 844 14.64 -5.38 7.85
CA GLY A 844 15.82 -4.57 7.59
C GLY A 844 15.64 -3.09 7.84
N TYR A 845 16.23 -2.24 7.01
CA TYR A 845 16.16 -0.78 7.09
C TYR A 845 15.70 -0.13 5.79
N GLY A 846 15.58 -0.92 4.72
CA GLY A 846 15.17 -0.42 3.41
C GLY A 846 13.74 0.13 3.45
N VAL A 847 13.49 1.15 2.64
CA VAL A 847 12.17 1.76 2.51
C VAL A 847 11.21 0.77 1.83
N VAL A 848 10.03 0.56 2.44
CA VAL A 848 8.97 -0.31 1.93
C VAL A 848 7.82 0.53 1.37
N TRP A 849 7.37 1.56 2.11
CA TRP A 849 6.28 2.45 1.73
C TRP A 849 6.62 3.91 2.02
N VAL A 850 5.95 4.82 1.32
CA VAL A 850 6.29 6.25 1.33
C VAL A 850 5.03 7.12 1.15
N PRO A 851 5.08 8.44 1.45
CA PRO A 851 4.11 9.39 0.91
C PRO A 851 4.10 9.31 -0.62
N SER A 852 3.16 8.57 -1.19
CA SER A 852 3.11 8.29 -2.63
C SER A 852 2.82 9.52 -3.48
N MET A 853 2.24 10.54 -2.89
CA MET A 853 2.11 11.92 -3.36
C MET A 853 2.08 12.88 -2.16
N ARG A 854 2.26 14.17 -2.38
CA ARG A 854 1.99 15.22 -1.38
C ARG A 854 1.24 16.37 -2.04
N MET A 855 0.27 16.93 -1.33
CA MET A 855 -0.43 18.13 -1.77
C MET A 855 -0.72 19.09 -0.61
N VAL A 856 -0.79 20.37 -0.94
CA VAL A 856 -1.34 21.45 -0.08
C VAL A 856 -2.23 22.31 -0.94
N VAL A 857 -3.53 22.29 -0.68
CA VAL A 857 -4.53 23.10 -1.39
C VAL A 857 -4.76 24.41 -0.65
N ASN A 858 -4.72 25.52 -1.38
CA ASN A 858 -4.94 26.87 -0.87
C ASN A 858 -6.30 27.37 -1.34
N LEU A 859 -7.27 27.43 -0.44
CA LEU A 859 -8.67 27.80 -0.74
C LEU A 859 -8.87 29.31 -0.97
N ASP A 860 -7.84 30.17 -0.68
CA ASP A 860 -7.86 31.58 -1.05
C ASP A 860 -7.58 31.77 -2.55
N ASN A 861 -6.65 30.98 -3.07
CA ASN A 861 -6.26 31.02 -4.47
C ASN A 861 -5.69 29.66 -4.88
N PHE A 862 -6.44 28.89 -5.62
CA PHE A 862 -6.06 27.55 -6.06
C PHE A 862 -4.75 27.52 -6.85
N ASP A 863 -4.39 28.58 -7.60
CA ASP A 863 -3.10 28.67 -8.31
C ASP A 863 -1.88 28.80 -7.37
N LYS A 864 -2.10 29.01 -6.06
CA LYS A 864 -1.06 28.95 -5.01
C LYS A 864 -0.95 27.59 -4.35
N SER A 865 -1.80 26.66 -4.71
CA SER A 865 -1.71 25.27 -4.27
C SER A 865 -0.42 24.61 -4.76
N LYS A 866 0.00 23.55 -4.06
CA LYS A 866 1.22 22.81 -4.35
C LYS A 866 0.94 21.32 -4.36
N TRP A 867 1.63 20.61 -5.23
CA TRP A 867 1.54 19.16 -5.30
C TRP A 867 2.84 18.51 -5.76
N ILE A 868 2.98 17.21 -5.58
CA ILE A 868 4.05 16.41 -6.17
C ILE A 868 3.67 14.94 -6.18
N ASN A 869 4.08 14.21 -7.21
CA ASN A 869 3.97 12.76 -7.27
C ASN A 869 5.34 12.12 -6.95
N LEU A 870 5.34 10.87 -6.50
CA LEU A 870 6.56 10.09 -6.25
C LEU A 870 7.41 9.92 -7.52
N THR A 871 6.74 9.68 -8.68
CA THR A 871 7.38 9.53 -9.99
C THR A 871 6.81 10.53 -10.99
N GLY A 872 7.26 10.50 -12.23
CA GLY A 872 6.72 11.37 -13.26
C GLY A 872 5.37 10.91 -13.86
N ALA A 873 4.85 11.66 -14.81
CA ALA A 873 3.58 11.39 -15.47
C ALA A 873 3.61 10.14 -16.37
N SER A 874 4.75 9.81 -16.96
CA SER A 874 4.90 8.73 -17.94
C SER A 874 5.35 7.41 -17.31
N GLY A 875 4.77 6.28 -17.77
CA GLY A 875 5.25 4.94 -17.49
C GLY A 875 6.41 4.48 -18.38
N HIS A 876 6.78 5.24 -19.39
CA HIS A 876 7.81 4.87 -20.37
C HIS A 876 9.22 5.19 -19.85
N ALA A 877 10.08 4.16 -19.69
CA ALA A 877 11.39 4.26 -19.05
C ALA A 877 12.38 5.25 -19.71
N PHE A 878 12.19 5.60 -20.98
CA PHE A 878 12.99 6.59 -21.71
C PHE A 878 12.27 7.94 -21.90
N SER A 879 11.11 8.13 -21.32
CA SER A 879 10.48 9.45 -21.24
C SER A 879 11.25 10.34 -20.26
N ALA A 880 11.33 11.65 -20.58
CA ALA A 880 11.82 12.64 -19.66
C ALA A 880 10.98 12.69 -18.37
N HIS A 881 9.67 12.33 -18.48
CA HIS A 881 8.71 12.34 -17.40
C HIS A 881 8.52 10.96 -16.72
N TYR A 882 9.56 10.11 -16.71
CA TYR A 882 9.49 8.82 -15.99
C TYR A 882 9.69 8.99 -14.49
N THR A 883 10.73 9.75 -14.07
CA THR A 883 11.08 9.99 -12.67
C THR A 883 11.52 11.43 -12.39
N ASP A 884 11.11 12.38 -13.20
CA ASP A 884 11.53 13.78 -13.12
C ASP A 884 11.04 14.51 -11.86
N GLN A 885 9.96 14.02 -11.22
CA GLN A 885 9.48 14.53 -9.95
C GLN A 885 10.20 13.90 -8.73
N THR A 886 10.77 12.68 -8.87
CA THR A 886 11.34 11.93 -7.74
C THR A 886 12.42 12.70 -6.97
N GLY A 887 13.35 13.35 -7.67
CA GLY A 887 14.40 14.14 -7.02
C GLY A 887 13.87 15.28 -6.17
N LYS A 888 12.84 15.96 -6.64
CA LYS A 888 12.15 17.03 -5.88
C LYS A 888 11.37 16.47 -4.71
N TRP A 889 10.66 15.37 -4.92
CA TRP A 889 9.94 14.67 -3.87
C TRP A 889 10.87 14.25 -2.72
N VAL A 890 12.06 13.69 -3.03
CA VAL A 890 13.09 13.31 -2.04
C VAL A 890 13.55 14.52 -1.22
N ASN A 891 13.69 15.68 -1.86
CA ASN A 891 14.11 16.92 -1.20
C ASN A 891 12.96 17.66 -0.49
N GLY A 892 11.75 17.11 -0.48
CA GLY A 892 10.57 17.74 0.13
C GLY A 892 10.07 18.97 -0.62
N GLU A 893 10.45 19.15 -1.89
CA GLU A 893 9.95 20.21 -2.74
C GLU A 893 8.57 19.83 -3.29
N LEU A 894 7.69 20.83 -3.47
CA LEU A 894 6.41 20.69 -4.16
C LEU A 894 6.40 21.56 -5.42
N LEU A 895 5.72 21.08 -6.46
CA LEU A 895 5.50 21.81 -7.71
C LEU A 895 4.34 22.80 -7.57
N PRO A 896 4.32 23.88 -8.34
CA PRO A 896 3.13 24.72 -8.50
C PRO A 896 1.97 23.87 -9.06
N TRP A 897 0.76 24.13 -8.58
CA TRP A 897 -0.46 23.49 -9.05
C TRP A 897 -1.33 24.52 -9.76
N SER A 898 -1.21 24.61 -11.07
CA SER A 898 -1.97 25.54 -11.89
C SER A 898 -3.41 25.05 -12.07
N PHE A 899 -4.40 25.91 -11.84
CA PHE A 899 -5.82 25.62 -11.98
C PHE A 899 -6.54 26.59 -12.92
N SER A 900 -6.41 27.91 -12.69
CA SER A 900 -7.04 28.88 -13.59
C SER A 900 -6.52 28.72 -15.02
N SER A 901 -7.38 28.94 -16.03
CA SER A 901 -6.98 28.87 -17.43
C SER A 901 -5.72 29.71 -17.73
N LYS A 902 -5.61 30.90 -17.09
CA LYS A 902 -4.43 31.76 -17.24
C LYS A 902 -3.17 31.11 -16.64
N ALA A 903 -3.25 30.48 -15.47
CA ALA A 903 -2.10 29.83 -14.85
C ALA A 903 -1.69 28.58 -15.66
N VAL A 904 -2.65 27.80 -16.14
CA VAL A 904 -2.42 26.66 -17.02
C VAL A 904 -1.74 27.11 -18.32
N ASP A 905 -2.25 28.16 -18.99
CA ASP A 905 -1.65 28.69 -20.21
C ASP A 905 -0.20 29.16 -20.00
N ASN A 906 0.08 29.80 -18.87
CA ASN A 906 1.43 30.24 -18.52
C ASN A 906 2.40 29.09 -18.20
N SER A 907 1.93 27.96 -17.69
CA SER A 907 2.74 26.79 -17.36
C SER A 907 2.83 25.77 -18.50
N THR A 908 2.04 25.92 -19.57
CA THR A 908 1.97 24.97 -20.68
C THR A 908 3.28 24.95 -21.49
N SER A 909 3.84 23.76 -21.64
CA SER A 909 5.00 23.47 -22.51
C SER A 909 4.56 22.85 -23.83
N ASP A 910 3.61 21.91 -23.79
CA ASP A 910 3.12 21.15 -24.93
C ASP A 910 1.60 21.32 -25.09
N THR A 911 1.12 21.38 -26.33
CA THR A 911 -0.32 21.38 -26.64
C THR A 911 -0.63 20.37 -27.73
N LEU A 912 -1.54 19.43 -27.39
CA LEU A 912 -2.12 18.49 -28.36
C LEU A 912 -3.60 18.81 -28.52
N VAL A 913 -4.06 18.93 -29.76
CA VAL A 913 -5.48 19.12 -30.07
C VAL A 913 -6.06 17.79 -30.61
N LEU A 914 -7.00 17.23 -29.86
CA LEU A 914 -7.79 16.09 -30.33
C LEU A 914 -8.98 16.64 -31.12
N LYS A 915 -9.14 16.22 -32.38
CA LYS A 915 -10.16 16.71 -33.29
C LYS A 915 -11.17 15.61 -33.61
N PRO A 916 -12.44 15.97 -33.83
CA PRO A 916 -13.42 15.02 -34.35
C PRO A 916 -13.02 14.37 -35.65
#